data_fe1fdea624b8774080f5da2187ff0695
#
_entry.id   fe1fdea624b8774080f5da2187ff0695
#
_cell.length_a   1.000
_cell.length_b   1.000
_cell.length_c   1.000
_cell.angle_alpha   90.00
_cell.angle_beta   90.00
_cell.angle_gamma   90.00
#
_symmetry.space_group_name_H-M   'P 1'
#
loop_
_entity.id
_entity.type
_entity.pdbx_description
1 polymer ?
#
loop_
_entity_poly.entity_id
_entity_poly.type
_entity_poly.pdbx_seq_one_letter_code
_entity_poly.pdbx_strand_id
1 'polypeptide(L)'
;MPFSYTCTDFLRTLLESCIGTVMIEWEQWNFPSPSFDRGYFNSRLKQSIPINKLTHKRLIRLFECVFNPENREGRFQEPQAVEAANALIDLIQNYFQVDLSIWINRYTVNNLAHRSHLLYCLELIFALSENKETLPVSEISKALTAYLEQVDLNPEVPRPSYPELLSAVPYPQTEHYIGREELTAAVSNRLIDGESCYLHGIGGIGKTEIAKSVLKEILDTPTSDSGITHVLWVDCIDDNFTLSLVQALHLDQKFHNIEQAFQAAIKIINNYKNRLLIVIDNVDSLEHTRESSISEYLHCRVLITSRCAGFGSLTEVPVPPLSLNDCLKLFYAYYHGDKDDITLRKIVELCDCLPLAVELLAKIADAEELLLYEFYETLLRCGFDMSSEEITAAHEKLRSEGTAVQQLSKVFRVYGRCPEEQTLLVQISTIPNIRFLFSQAKKWFLLKNRTPLNHLEHLGWIKKEVLYDNGRNRYRYYMHSVIAAAIRAQFIDDLYDLCQGFIHEITIEMTSSLSQNDATKKELIQFSWSLNDIFHGQFQSEEDSDFLWALAEIYRDIGYYERALPLLDSLDTLYRQLYGEENIKLASVWNSRGMIQYELSHFPAALDAYQTSRDIYEKNHPAGSYSPSERIDLAKLDLNIGKTYLKIDYTKAGTYFDRAYQTLSGEAEADQHLKLNALAHRAMLLAHSGQLEEAEKIFVDIYNQTDAKSKDREMLLLRAGVAHHIGNIYSDIDPSQAMPYLEEARDIFWKLLSPTHPDTLDVLNSVCSLRLTLEDDYDDILAGLQKLLELFIKAYGPNDPNTGTLYNNIGLCYYYMQRPNEAIENYKKALQIDSLTYGEDHESTAYILNNIGGVYSESDHPELAIPEHERALRIYEAAYPNHMSLDLAQTHSDLADAYLREGDADKVMEHLNEAFSIYDKMLPENARQLLQPYSTLANLFLALNEYDDSITNYSHVLWLMKENGYTEDSFAFHEFTDRINEVRQLKTQAAATE
;
A
#
# COMPACT_ATOMS: atom_id res chain seq x y z
N MET A 1 22.07 -39.29 41.13
CA MET A 1 22.95 -38.68 40.15
C MET A 1 22.15 -37.60 39.44
N PRO A 2 22.60 -36.37 39.39
CA PRO A 2 21.87 -35.35 38.63
C PRO A 2 21.94 -35.71 37.15
N PHE A 3 20.79 -35.81 36.50
CA PHE A 3 20.72 -35.97 35.07
C PHE A 3 21.40 -34.77 34.41
N SER A 4 22.44 -34.99 33.61
CA SER A 4 23.04 -33.94 32.79
C SER A 4 22.18 -33.77 31.53
N TYR A 5 21.37 -32.77 31.51
CA TYR A 5 20.59 -32.41 30.30
C TYR A 5 21.52 -31.73 29.25
N THR A 6 21.40 -32.14 28.00
CA THR A 6 22.10 -31.42 26.93
C THR A 6 21.30 -30.18 26.52
N CYS A 7 21.97 -29.16 26.00
CA CYS A 7 21.29 -27.98 25.42
C CYS A 7 20.36 -28.38 24.27
N THR A 8 20.69 -29.45 23.56
CA THR A 8 19.87 -30.00 22.46
C THR A 8 18.57 -30.61 22.99
N ASP A 9 18.61 -31.31 24.13
CA ASP A 9 17.41 -31.90 24.74
C ASP A 9 16.46 -30.83 25.25
N PHE A 10 16.98 -29.79 25.88
CA PHE A 10 16.17 -28.62 26.28
C PHE A 10 15.47 -27.94 25.10
N LEU A 11 16.20 -27.69 24.00
CA LEU A 11 15.60 -27.06 22.81
C LEU A 11 14.58 -27.97 22.12
N ARG A 12 14.83 -29.26 22.07
CA ARG A 12 13.85 -30.21 21.53
C ARG A 12 12.56 -30.13 22.31
N THR A 13 12.66 -30.22 23.65
CA THR A 13 11.51 -30.14 24.53
C THR A 13 10.80 -28.79 24.45
N LEU A 14 11.54 -27.69 24.34
CA LEU A 14 10.99 -26.35 24.11
C LEU A 14 10.17 -26.26 22.82
N LEU A 15 10.71 -26.79 21.71
CA LEU A 15 10.03 -26.81 20.42
C LEU A 15 8.81 -27.74 20.42
N GLU A 16 8.92 -28.93 21.01
CA GLU A 16 7.83 -29.92 21.03
C GLU A 16 6.70 -29.50 21.98
N SER A 17 7.01 -28.96 23.15
CA SER A 17 6.02 -28.63 24.17
C SER A 17 5.34 -27.27 23.96
N CYS A 18 6.12 -26.26 23.56
CA CYS A 18 5.60 -24.87 23.47
C CYS A 18 5.17 -24.47 22.07
N ILE A 19 5.72 -25.09 21.01
CA ILE A 19 5.54 -24.66 19.63
C ILE A 19 5.00 -25.79 18.74
N GLY A 20 4.93 -27.02 19.21
CA GLY A 20 4.52 -28.20 18.43
C GLY A 20 3.18 -28.01 17.71
N THR A 21 2.17 -27.51 18.40
CA THR A 21 0.83 -27.25 17.84
C THR A 21 0.85 -26.08 16.87
N VAL A 22 1.54 -25.00 17.26
CA VAL A 22 1.73 -23.78 16.45
C VAL A 22 2.50 -24.07 15.17
N MET A 23 3.46 -24.99 15.17
CA MET A 23 4.24 -25.37 13.99
C MET A 23 3.45 -26.19 12.97
N ILE A 24 2.48 -27.01 13.39
CA ILE A 24 1.62 -27.78 12.49
C ILE A 24 0.72 -26.83 11.70
N GLU A 25 0.14 -25.84 12.32
CA GLU A 25 -0.65 -24.81 11.65
C GLU A 25 0.23 -23.93 10.76
N TRP A 26 1.45 -23.64 11.18
CA TRP A 26 2.39 -22.84 10.38
C TRP A 26 2.79 -23.51 9.05
N GLU A 27 2.82 -24.82 8.97
CA GLU A 27 3.01 -25.55 7.69
C GLU A 27 1.81 -25.47 6.75
N GLN A 28 0.61 -25.33 7.27
CA GLN A 28 -0.62 -25.18 6.48
C GLN A 28 -0.76 -23.77 5.87
N TRP A 29 -0.09 -22.77 6.43
CA TRP A 29 -0.26 -21.36 6.07
C TRP A 29 0.74 -20.81 5.07
N ASN A 30 1.51 -21.61 4.33
CA ASN A 30 2.43 -21.18 3.26
C ASN A 30 3.16 -19.87 3.53
N PHE A 31 3.91 -19.80 4.62
CA PHE A 31 4.65 -18.61 4.99
C PHE A 31 5.88 -18.38 4.09
N PRO A 32 5.98 -17.22 3.41
CA PRO A 32 7.23 -16.72 2.90
C PRO A 32 8.00 -16.02 4.03
N SER A 33 8.29 -16.71 5.12
CA SER A 33 9.21 -16.16 6.12
C SER A 33 10.59 -16.76 5.90
N PRO A 34 11.59 -15.94 5.50
CA PRO A 34 12.95 -16.40 5.29
C PRO A 34 13.67 -16.79 6.59
N SER A 35 13.00 -16.77 7.74
CA SER A 35 13.65 -16.81 9.04
C SER A 35 13.55 -18.14 9.80
N PHE A 36 12.65 -19.06 9.43
CA PHE A 36 12.48 -20.32 10.14
C PHE A 36 12.50 -21.52 9.18
N ASP A 37 13.66 -22.19 9.10
CA ASP A 37 13.82 -23.44 8.34
C ASP A 37 13.73 -24.64 9.28
N ARG A 38 12.60 -25.36 9.26
CA ARG A 38 12.37 -26.58 10.01
C ARG A 38 13.41 -27.65 9.66
N GLY A 39 13.82 -27.73 8.42
CA GLY A 39 14.86 -28.67 7.96
C GLY A 39 16.19 -28.37 8.64
N TYR A 40 16.54 -27.10 8.80
CA TYR A 40 17.75 -26.66 9.50
C TYR A 40 17.70 -27.01 10.99
N PHE A 41 16.60 -26.72 11.68
CA PHE A 41 16.45 -27.07 13.09
C PHE A 41 16.44 -28.57 13.32
N ASN A 42 15.68 -29.35 12.56
CA ASN A 42 15.65 -30.80 12.67
C ASN A 42 17.01 -31.45 12.37
N SER A 43 17.78 -30.91 11.41
CA SER A 43 19.12 -31.40 11.13
C SER A 43 20.10 -31.09 12.29
N ARG A 44 19.99 -29.90 12.90
CA ARG A 44 20.79 -29.50 14.07
C ARG A 44 20.47 -30.31 15.31
N LEU A 45 19.19 -30.54 15.60
CA LEU A 45 18.75 -31.38 16.72
C LEU A 45 19.22 -32.83 16.57
N LYS A 46 19.27 -33.38 15.35
CA LYS A 46 19.76 -34.76 15.09
C LYS A 46 21.28 -34.89 15.21
N GLN A 47 22.05 -33.80 14.95
CA GLN A 47 23.52 -33.85 14.90
C GLN A 47 24.19 -33.52 16.23
N SER A 48 23.47 -33.27 17.32
CA SER A 48 24.00 -32.87 18.63
C SER A 48 25.01 -31.70 18.56
N ILE A 49 24.82 -30.76 17.64
CA ILE A 49 25.72 -29.62 17.43
C ILE A 49 25.34 -28.50 18.42
N PRO A 50 26.31 -27.79 19.03
CA PRO A 50 26.04 -26.64 19.90
C PRO A 50 25.18 -25.59 19.20
N ILE A 51 24.19 -25.07 19.93
CA ILE A 51 23.28 -24.08 19.41
C ILE A 51 23.99 -22.74 19.37
N ASN A 52 24.04 -22.14 18.18
CA ASN A 52 24.69 -20.87 18.00
C ASN A 52 23.74 -19.67 18.30
N LYS A 53 24.32 -18.50 18.51
CA LYS A 53 23.64 -17.24 18.82
C LYS A 53 22.53 -16.86 17.81
N LEU A 54 22.70 -17.24 16.55
CA LEU A 54 21.73 -16.97 15.50
C LEU A 54 20.44 -17.80 15.68
N THR A 55 20.58 -19.03 16.16
CA THR A 55 19.46 -19.93 16.47
C THR A 55 18.65 -19.42 17.66
N HIS A 56 19.33 -18.97 18.70
CA HIS A 56 18.69 -18.36 19.88
C HIS A 56 17.88 -17.13 19.52
N LYS A 57 18.45 -16.20 18.76
CA LYS A 57 17.74 -15.00 18.28
C LYS A 57 16.48 -15.33 17.47
N ARG A 58 16.51 -16.37 16.64
CA ARG A 58 15.34 -16.79 15.85
C ARG A 58 14.22 -17.35 16.73
N LEU A 59 14.59 -18.12 17.75
CA LEU A 59 13.61 -18.65 18.70
C LEU A 59 12.99 -17.56 19.56
N ILE A 60 13.77 -16.60 20.04
CA ILE A 60 13.25 -15.44 20.78
C ILE A 60 12.23 -14.66 19.92
N ARG A 61 12.56 -14.36 18.67
CA ARG A 61 11.62 -13.70 17.74
C ARG A 61 10.33 -14.50 17.52
N LEU A 62 10.42 -15.81 17.45
CA LEU A 62 9.24 -16.66 17.33
C LEU A 62 8.34 -16.54 18.57
N PHE A 63 8.91 -16.60 19.77
CA PHE A 63 8.15 -16.39 20.99
C PHE A 63 7.62 -14.95 21.13
N GLU A 64 8.35 -13.95 20.66
CA GLU A 64 7.86 -12.57 20.56
C GLU A 64 6.60 -12.49 19.67
N CYS A 65 6.60 -13.15 18.52
CA CYS A 65 5.41 -13.23 17.66
C CYS A 65 4.24 -13.96 18.32
N VAL A 66 4.49 -15.04 19.04
CA VAL A 66 3.45 -15.81 19.74
C VAL A 66 2.85 -15.02 20.91
N PHE A 67 3.69 -14.32 21.68
CA PHE A 67 3.25 -13.66 22.92
C PHE A 67 2.74 -12.22 22.71
N ASN A 68 3.10 -11.53 21.63
CA ASN A 68 2.65 -10.16 21.37
C ASN A 68 1.39 -10.13 20.48
N PRO A 69 0.24 -9.63 20.98
CA PRO A 69 -1.00 -9.58 20.22
C PRO A 69 -0.89 -8.68 18.97
N GLU A 70 -0.08 -7.60 19.05
CA GLU A 70 0.13 -6.68 17.93
C GLU A 70 0.93 -7.31 16.79
N ASN A 71 1.81 -8.28 17.11
CA ASN A 71 2.60 -9.03 16.12
C ASN A 71 1.89 -10.29 15.60
N ARG A 72 0.74 -10.64 16.17
CA ARG A 72 0.02 -11.87 15.77
C ARG A 72 -0.63 -11.75 14.39
N GLU A 73 -1.00 -10.56 13.94
CA GLU A 73 -1.65 -10.31 12.65
C GLU A 73 -2.81 -11.31 12.35
N GLY A 74 -3.57 -11.70 13.36
CA GLY A 74 -4.59 -12.75 13.25
C GLY A 74 -4.08 -14.18 13.11
N ARG A 75 -2.76 -14.43 13.24
CA ARG A 75 -2.13 -15.73 12.96
C ARG A 75 -2.11 -16.69 14.13
N PHE A 76 -2.15 -16.17 15.35
CA PHE A 76 -2.16 -16.98 16.58
C PHE A 76 -3.33 -16.55 17.45
N GLN A 77 -4.24 -17.48 17.71
CA GLN A 77 -5.36 -17.21 18.61
C GLN A 77 -4.89 -17.10 20.06
N GLU A 78 -5.61 -16.33 20.86
CA GLU A 78 -5.28 -16.10 22.27
C GLU A 78 -5.13 -17.39 23.10
N PRO A 79 -5.98 -18.43 22.92
CA PRO A 79 -5.82 -19.70 23.63
C PRO A 79 -4.49 -20.39 23.35
N GLN A 80 -3.98 -20.37 22.13
CA GLN A 80 -2.71 -20.98 21.72
C GLN A 80 -1.50 -20.28 22.35
N ALA A 81 -1.55 -18.96 22.46
CA ALA A 81 -0.49 -18.19 23.12
C ALA A 81 -0.45 -18.45 24.65
N VAL A 82 -1.63 -18.62 25.28
CA VAL A 82 -1.74 -19.00 26.68
C VAL A 82 -1.19 -20.40 26.91
N GLU A 83 -1.52 -21.34 26.02
CA GLU A 83 -1.01 -22.72 26.09
C GLU A 83 0.51 -22.76 25.92
N ALA A 84 1.07 -22.06 24.97
CA ALA A 84 2.51 -21.94 24.73
C ALA A 84 3.23 -21.30 25.94
N ALA A 85 2.65 -20.27 26.56
CA ALA A 85 3.21 -19.64 27.75
C ALA A 85 3.19 -20.53 28.96
N ASN A 86 2.09 -21.24 29.23
CA ASN A 86 1.99 -22.21 30.33
C ASN A 86 2.97 -23.36 30.14
N ALA A 87 3.09 -23.90 28.92
CA ALA A 87 4.07 -24.95 28.61
C ALA A 87 5.52 -24.45 28.81
N LEU A 88 5.82 -23.19 28.50
CA LEU A 88 7.13 -22.60 28.79
C LEU A 88 7.40 -22.43 30.27
N ILE A 89 6.42 -22.00 31.05
CA ILE A 89 6.51 -21.89 32.49
C ILE A 89 6.79 -23.27 33.12
N ASP A 90 6.02 -24.28 32.74
CA ASP A 90 6.20 -25.66 33.22
C ASP A 90 7.59 -26.20 32.85
N LEU A 91 8.07 -25.90 31.66
CA LEU A 91 9.39 -26.33 31.19
C LEU A 91 10.52 -25.67 32.01
N ILE A 92 10.43 -24.37 32.27
CA ILE A 92 11.41 -23.63 33.09
C ILE A 92 11.41 -24.18 34.52
N GLN A 93 10.23 -24.40 35.11
CA GLN A 93 10.12 -24.98 36.45
C GLN A 93 10.72 -26.38 36.53
N ASN A 94 10.43 -27.25 35.58
CA ASN A 94 10.89 -28.63 35.56
C ASN A 94 12.40 -28.78 35.35
N TYR A 95 12.99 -28.01 34.45
CA TYR A 95 14.42 -28.08 34.14
C TYR A 95 15.32 -27.37 35.15
N PHE A 96 14.86 -26.19 35.64
CA PHE A 96 15.70 -25.32 36.46
C PHE A 96 15.30 -25.28 37.93
N GLN A 97 14.22 -25.98 38.33
CA GLN A 97 13.71 -26.03 39.70
C GLN A 97 13.45 -24.62 40.27
N VAL A 98 12.98 -23.72 39.47
CA VAL A 98 12.65 -22.32 39.82
C VAL A 98 11.15 -22.20 40.05
N ASP A 99 10.74 -21.59 41.17
CA ASP A 99 9.32 -21.40 41.46
C ASP A 99 8.73 -20.23 40.69
N LEU A 100 7.92 -20.55 39.69
CA LEU A 100 7.15 -19.59 38.88
C LEU A 100 5.66 -19.54 39.24
N SER A 101 5.28 -20.11 40.39
CA SER A 101 3.86 -20.19 40.84
C SER A 101 3.17 -18.84 40.91
N ILE A 102 3.92 -17.77 41.18
CA ILE A 102 3.45 -16.36 41.17
C ILE A 102 2.89 -15.98 39.81
N TRP A 103 3.44 -16.51 38.73
CA TRP A 103 3.03 -16.15 37.36
C TRP A 103 1.91 -17.05 36.83
N ILE A 104 1.84 -18.32 37.24
CA ILE A 104 0.81 -19.26 36.78
C ILE A 104 -0.59 -18.74 37.12
N ASN A 105 -0.77 -18.20 38.33
CA ASN A 105 -2.07 -17.68 38.79
C ASN A 105 -2.40 -16.26 38.27
N ARG A 106 -1.45 -15.54 37.67
CA ARG A 106 -1.59 -14.16 37.22
C ARG A 106 -1.45 -14.00 35.72
N TYR A 107 -1.14 -15.06 35.00
CA TYR A 107 -0.96 -15.00 33.57
C TYR A 107 -2.30 -14.80 32.87
N THR A 108 -2.63 -13.54 32.62
CA THR A 108 -3.64 -13.15 31.65
C THR A 108 -2.89 -12.68 30.41
N VAL A 109 -3.27 -13.16 29.24
CA VAL A 109 -2.64 -12.84 27.94
C VAL A 109 -2.57 -11.33 27.69
N ASN A 110 -3.40 -10.55 28.37
CA ASN A 110 -3.46 -9.10 28.29
C ASN A 110 -2.44 -8.36 29.17
N ASN A 111 -1.62 -9.03 29.97
CA ASN A 111 -0.62 -8.39 30.80
C ASN A 111 0.76 -8.37 30.08
N LEU A 112 1.07 -7.25 29.43
CA LEU A 112 2.31 -7.00 28.69
C LEU A 112 3.59 -7.24 29.53
N ALA A 113 3.57 -6.92 30.84
CA ALA A 113 4.71 -7.10 31.72
C ALA A 113 5.10 -8.58 31.90
N HIS A 114 4.14 -9.47 32.06
CA HIS A 114 4.44 -10.90 32.22
C HIS A 114 5.03 -11.55 30.98
N ARG A 115 4.65 -11.09 29.80
CA ARG A 115 5.20 -11.55 28.51
C ARG A 115 6.67 -11.20 28.38
N SER A 116 7.03 -9.95 28.71
CA SER A 116 8.42 -9.49 28.67
C SER A 116 9.29 -10.29 29.64
N HIS A 117 8.77 -10.66 30.80
CA HIS A 117 9.49 -11.44 31.79
C HIS A 117 9.74 -12.88 31.32
N LEU A 118 8.78 -13.53 30.65
CA LEU A 118 8.98 -14.87 30.07
C LEU A 118 10.01 -14.88 28.93
N LEU A 119 9.98 -13.87 28.08
CA LEU A 119 10.98 -13.71 27.03
C LEU A 119 12.38 -13.49 27.61
N TYR A 120 12.50 -12.74 28.69
CA TYR A 120 13.78 -12.54 29.35
C TYR A 120 14.32 -13.78 30.01
N CYS A 121 13.47 -14.59 30.61
CA CYS A 121 13.88 -15.91 31.12
C CYS A 121 14.48 -16.76 29.99
N LEU A 122 13.88 -16.76 28.81
CA LEU A 122 14.42 -17.44 27.62
C LEU A 122 15.77 -16.88 27.19
N GLU A 123 15.92 -15.55 27.13
CA GLU A 123 17.17 -14.90 26.81
C GLU A 123 18.29 -15.24 27.79
N LEU A 124 18.02 -15.24 29.10
CA LEU A 124 18.95 -15.65 30.13
C LEU A 124 19.39 -17.11 29.95
N ILE A 125 18.43 -18.01 29.71
CA ILE A 125 18.71 -19.41 29.46
C ILE A 125 19.61 -19.56 28.24
N PHE A 126 19.32 -18.89 27.17
CA PHE A 126 20.10 -18.97 25.94
C PHE A 126 21.48 -18.32 26.05
N ALA A 127 21.59 -17.18 26.73
CA ALA A 127 22.88 -16.52 26.94
C ALA A 127 23.83 -17.39 27.79
N LEU A 128 23.34 -18.04 28.85
CA LEU A 128 24.14 -18.88 29.73
C LEU A 128 24.44 -20.27 29.15
N SER A 129 23.65 -20.73 28.16
CA SER A 129 23.88 -22.01 27.47
C SER A 129 24.65 -21.86 26.17
N GLU A 130 25.06 -20.65 25.80
CA GLU A 130 25.77 -20.38 24.56
C GLU A 130 27.13 -21.12 24.52
N ASN A 131 27.38 -21.84 23.41
CA ASN A 131 28.59 -22.66 23.18
C ASN A 131 28.85 -23.80 24.19
N LYS A 132 27.84 -24.20 24.98
CA LYS A 132 27.94 -25.31 25.90
C LYS A 132 27.22 -26.55 25.35
N GLU A 133 27.81 -27.75 25.49
CA GLU A 133 27.16 -29.01 25.11
C GLU A 133 26.14 -29.44 26.15
N THR A 134 26.46 -29.24 27.44
CA THR A 134 25.58 -29.53 28.57
C THR A 134 24.96 -28.28 29.14
N LEU A 135 23.67 -28.34 29.46
CA LEU A 135 22.93 -27.24 30.01
C LEU A 135 23.44 -26.89 31.41
N PRO A 136 23.89 -25.65 31.68
CA PRO A 136 24.43 -25.26 33.01
C PRO A 136 23.28 -24.96 33.98
N VAL A 137 22.52 -25.98 34.36
CA VAL A 137 21.27 -25.88 35.13
C VAL A 137 21.46 -25.05 36.41
N SER A 138 22.57 -25.24 37.16
CA SER A 138 22.78 -24.53 38.44
C SER A 138 23.08 -23.01 38.23
N GLU A 139 23.74 -22.63 37.15
CA GLU A 139 24.02 -21.25 36.80
C GLU A 139 22.74 -20.54 36.35
N ILE A 140 21.98 -21.21 35.47
CA ILE A 140 20.70 -20.71 34.94
C ILE A 140 19.66 -20.59 36.09
N SER A 141 19.55 -21.60 36.95
CA SER A 141 18.66 -21.57 38.12
C SER A 141 18.95 -20.38 39.04
N LYS A 142 20.24 -20.12 39.35
CA LYS A 142 20.63 -18.99 40.18
C LYS A 142 20.31 -17.63 39.50
N ALA A 143 20.58 -17.52 38.19
CA ALA A 143 20.30 -16.29 37.44
C ALA A 143 18.79 -16.02 37.36
N LEU A 144 17.98 -17.06 37.11
CA LEU A 144 16.51 -16.94 37.05
C LEU A 144 15.95 -16.61 38.46
N THR A 145 16.43 -17.25 39.53
CA THR A 145 15.98 -16.94 40.89
C THR A 145 16.32 -15.51 41.28
N ALA A 146 17.55 -15.07 41.03
CA ALA A 146 17.94 -13.67 41.28
C ALA A 146 17.12 -12.65 40.48
N TYR A 147 16.76 -12.99 39.26
CA TYR A 147 15.89 -12.14 38.43
C TYR A 147 14.46 -12.09 38.98
N LEU A 148 13.91 -13.25 39.40
CA LEU A 148 12.55 -13.34 39.97
C LEU A 148 12.44 -12.61 41.29
N GLU A 149 13.47 -12.69 42.17
CA GLU A 149 13.53 -11.90 43.40
C GLU A 149 13.50 -10.41 43.13
N GLN A 150 14.17 -9.93 42.08
CA GLN A 150 14.12 -8.52 41.68
C GLN A 150 12.74 -8.11 41.13
N VAL A 151 12.07 -8.97 40.42
CA VAL A 151 10.72 -8.74 39.85
C VAL A 151 9.67 -8.73 40.99
N ASP A 152 9.85 -9.56 42.03
CA ASP A 152 8.92 -9.64 43.17
C ASP A 152 9.05 -8.42 44.09
N LEU A 153 10.28 -7.87 44.24
CA LEU A 153 10.57 -6.66 45.01
C LEU A 153 10.11 -5.36 44.30
N ASN A 154 10.01 -5.36 42.99
CA ASN A 154 9.62 -4.18 42.23
C ASN A 154 8.89 -4.57 40.94
N PRO A 155 7.58 -4.91 41.00
CA PRO A 155 6.80 -5.39 39.83
C PRO A 155 6.63 -4.38 38.73
N GLU A 156 7.10 -3.14 38.92
CA GLU A 156 7.00 -2.00 37.97
C GLU A 156 8.35 -1.64 37.35
N VAL A 157 9.43 -2.38 37.54
CA VAL A 157 10.68 -2.09 36.78
C VAL A 157 10.49 -2.56 35.35
N PRO A 158 10.15 -1.67 34.44
CA PRO A 158 10.11 -2.03 33.05
C PRO A 158 11.53 -2.36 32.58
N ARG A 159 11.71 -3.37 31.75
CA ARG A 159 12.93 -3.53 30.97
C ARG A 159 13.26 -2.21 30.31
N PRO A 160 14.54 -1.87 30.17
CA PRO A 160 14.90 -0.85 29.19
C PRO A 160 14.44 -1.35 27.83
N SER A 161 13.33 -0.81 27.34
CA SER A 161 12.90 -1.00 25.97
C SER A 161 13.77 -0.10 25.09
N TYR A 162 14.20 -0.62 23.96
CA TYR A 162 14.98 0.13 22.98
C TYR A 162 14.10 0.50 21.79
N PRO A 163 14.41 1.58 21.06
CA PRO A 163 13.63 1.98 19.91
C PRO A 163 13.55 0.89 18.84
N GLU A 164 12.36 0.72 18.24
CA GLU A 164 12.12 -0.20 17.14
C GLU A 164 12.27 0.51 15.79
N LEU A 165 12.81 -0.22 14.80
CA LEU A 165 12.96 0.29 13.44
C LEU A 165 11.68 0.01 12.63
N LEU A 166 11.08 1.06 12.09
CA LEU A 166 9.93 0.97 11.17
C LEU A 166 10.33 0.77 9.71
N SER A 167 11.60 1.04 9.36
CA SER A 167 12.14 0.87 8.02
C SER A 167 13.51 0.22 8.03
N ALA A 168 13.96 -0.26 6.86
CA ALA A 168 15.34 -0.69 6.70
C ALA A 168 16.28 0.53 6.77
N VAL A 169 17.32 0.41 7.58
CA VAL A 169 18.41 1.41 7.62
C VAL A 169 19.49 1.00 6.64
N PRO A 170 20.06 1.93 5.84
CA PRO A 170 21.18 1.60 4.98
C PRO A 170 22.42 1.25 5.83
N TYR A 171 22.73 -0.03 5.96
CA TYR A 171 23.93 -0.55 6.61
C TYR A 171 24.89 -1.12 5.56
N PRO A 172 26.22 -1.08 5.85
CA PRO A 172 26.89 -0.68 7.08
C PRO A 172 27.31 0.80 7.11
N GLN A 173 27.64 1.31 8.34
CA GLN A 173 28.49 2.49 8.45
C GLN A 173 29.77 2.28 7.64
N THR A 174 30.44 3.39 7.22
CA THR A 174 31.80 3.31 6.70
C THR A 174 32.67 2.50 7.66
N GLU A 175 33.56 1.66 7.13
CA GLU A 175 34.49 0.85 7.94
C GLU A 175 35.29 1.72 8.90
N HIS A 176 35.53 2.99 8.56
CA HIS A 176 36.35 3.93 9.31
C HIS A 176 35.56 5.23 9.56
N TYR A 177 34.86 5.31 10.69
CA TYR A 177 34.21 6.52 11.18
C TYR A 177 35.16 7.27 12.11
N ILE A 178 35.67 8.45 11.70
CA ILE A 178 36.76 9.17 12.39
C ILE A 178 36.37 10.64 12.59
N GLY A 179 36.64 11.15 13.82
CA GLY A 179 36.65 12.59 14.11
C GLY A 179 35.27 13.27 14.14
N ARG A 180 34.20 12.55 14.42
CA ARG A 180 32.83 13.08 14.44
C ARG A 180 32.05 12.78 15.73
N GLU A 181 32.71 12.19 16.73
CA GLU A 181 32.12 11.69 17.96
C GLU A 181 31.41 12.81 18.75
N GLU A 182 32.07 13.98 18.91
CA GLU A 182 31.49 15.12 19.62
C GLU A 182 30.27 15.69 18.92
N LEU A 183 30.30 15.79 17.59
CA LEU A 183 29.17 16.29 16.81
C LEU A 183 28.02 15.30 16.84
N THR A 184 28.28 14.00 16.74
CA THR A 184 27.27 12.92 16.86
C THR A 184 26.57 12.99 18.20
N ALA A 185 27.31 13.04 19.29
CA ALA A 185 26.75 13.15 20.65
C ALA A 185 25.92 14.44 20.83
N ALA A 186 26.39 15.57 20.29
CA ALA A 186 25.65 16.84 20.34
C ALA A 186 24.29 16.75 19.60
N VAL A 187 24.25 16.10 18.44
CA VAL A 187 23.00 15.90 17.67
C VAL A 187 22.08 14.90 18.37
N SER A 188 22.63 13.78 18.86
CA SER A 188 21.86 12.78 19.62
C SER A 188 21.17 13.38 20.84
N ASN A 189 21.91 14.20 21.63
CA ASN A 189 21.36 14.86 22.82
C ASN A 189 20.21 15.82 22.46
N ARG A 190 20.34 16.62 21.39
CA ARG A 190 19.27 17.51 20.94
C ARG A 190 17.99 16.75 20.59
N LEU A 191 18.14 15.64 19.87
CA LEU A 191 17.01 14.79 19.50
C LEU A 191 16.36 14.13 20.74
N ILE A 192 17.17 13.72 21.72
CA ILE A 192 16.68 13.20 23.01
C ILE A 192 15.90 14.28 23.77
N ASP A 193 16.38 15.52 23.77
CA ASP A 193 15.72 16.66 24.39
C ASP A 193 14.43 17.11 23.64
N GLY A 194 14.13 16.49 22.51
CA GLY A 194 12.90 16.75 21.73
C GLY A 194 13.07 17.83 20.66
N GLU A 195 14.28 18.31 20.41
CA GLU A 195 14.57 19.28 19.35
C GLU A 195 14.76 18.57 18.00
N SER A 196 14.07 19.04 16.97
CA SER A 196 14.31 18.61 15.58
C SER A 196 15.40 19.48 14.96
N CYS A 197 16.29 18.85 14.14
CA CYS A 197 17.40 19.56 13.53
C CYS A 197 17.72 19.03 12.12
N TYR A 198 18.54 19.81 11.40
CA TYR A 198 19.09 19.34 10.12
C TYR A 198 20.59 19.53 10.04
N LEU A 199 21.27 18.53 9.46
CA LEU A 199 22.71 18.56 9.18
C LEU A 199 22.92 19.28 7.85
N HIS A 200 23.57 20.43 7.91
CA HIS A 200 23.87 21.24 6.73
C HIS A 200 25.36 21.20 6.38
N GLY A 201 25.66 21.05 5.11
CA GLY A 201 27.04 21.06 4.62
C GLY A 201 27.15 20.54 3.18
N ILE A 202 28.31 20.78 2.58
CA ILE A 202 28.60 20.38 1.20
C ILE A 202 28.52 18.86 1.00
N GLY A 203 28.32 18.44 -0.25
CA GLY A 203 28.32 17.03 -0.62
C GLY A 203 29.65 16.34 -0.26
N GLY A 204 29.57 15.10 0.23
CA GLY A 204 30.77 14.33 0.61
C GLY A 204 31.42 14.70 1.95
N ILE A 205 30.83 15.66 2.71
CA ILE A 205 31.35 16.06 4.06
C ILE A 205 31.06 15.02 5.15
N GLY A 206 30.19 14.02 4.90
CA GLY A 206 29.87 12.95 5.84
C GLY A 206 28.56 13.11 6.61
N LYS A 207 27.60 13.94 6.16
CA LYS A 207 26.28 14.13 6.82
C LYS A 207 25.53 12.82 7.05
N THR A 208 25.41 12.00 6.04
CA THR A 208 24.75 10.68 6.10
C THR A 208 25.42 9.75 7.13
N GLU A 209 26.75 9.76 7.19
CA GLU A 209 27.49 8.93 8.15
C GLU A 209 27.31 9.43 9.60
N ILE A 210 27.20 10.75 9.80
CA ILE A 210 26.83 11.33 11.10
C ILE A 210 25.42 10.90 11.46
N ALA A 211 24.45 11.00 10.55
CA ALA A 211 23.05 10.60 10.80
C ALA A 211 22.95 9.11 11.16
N LYS A 212 23.71 8.21 10.49
CA LYS A 212 23.80 6.78 10.84
C LYS A 212 24.40 6.56 12.23
N SER A 213 25.43 7.34 12.61
CA SER A 213 26.04 7.27 13.93
C SER A 213 25.09 7.75 15.03
N VAL A 214 24.38 8.85 14.79
CA VAL A 214 23.32 9.35 15.68
C VAL A 214 22.23 8.30 15.85
N LEU A 215 21.77 7.71 14.76
CA LEU A 215 20.79 6.65 14.81
C LEU A 215 21.25 5.46 15.66
N LYS A 216 22.53 5.04 15.51
CA LYS A 216 23.09 3.97 16.30
C LYS A 216 23.09 4.30 17.80
N GLU A 217 23.54 5.50 18.18
CA GLU A 217 23.51 5.95 19.58
C GLU A 217 22.08 5.94 20.14
N ILE A 218 21.09 6.41 19.37
CA ILE A 218 19.67 6.40 19.77
C ILE A 218 19.12 4.98 19.92
N LEU A 219 19.45 4.07 19.01
CA LEU A 219 19.04 2.67 19.08
C LEU A 219 19.68 1.90 20.26
N ASP A 220 20.87 2.34 20.69
CA ASP A 220 21.57 1.81 21.85
C ASP A 220 21.12 2.48 23.17
N THR A 221 20.30 3.53 23.11
CA THR A 221 19.80 4.28 24.27
C THR A 221 18.40 3.77 24.66
N PRO A 222 18.14 3.41 25.95
CA PRO A 222 16.82 2.98 26.40
C PRO A 222 15.73 4.01 26.11
N THR A 223 14.53 3.54 25.80
CA THR A 223 13.36 4.41 25.50
C THR A 223 12.93 5.25 26.72
N SER A 224 13.22 4.78 27.96
CA SER A 224 13.03 5.56 29.19
C SER A 224 13.87 6.82 29.22
N ASP A 225 15.08 6.79 28.64
CA ASP A 225 16.08 7.85 28.70
C ASP A 225 15.96 8.77 27.46
N SER A 226 15.67 8.19 26.30
CA SER A 226 15.52 8.95 25.05
C SER A 226 14.10 9.48 24.81
N GLY A 227 13.08 8.85 25.39
CA GLY A 227 11.68 9.12 25.04
C GLY A 227 11.29 8.73 23.62
N ILE A 228 12.20 8.09 22.85
CA ILE A 228 11.99 7.64 21.48
C ILE A 228 11.69 6.15 21.52
N THR A 229 10.53 5.76 20.98
CA THR A 229 10.10 4.35 20.95
C THR A 229 10.26 3.72 19.56
N HIS A 230 10.25 4.53 18.51
CA HIS A 230 10.36 4.06 17.13
C HIS A 230 11.25 4.98 16.33
N VAL A 231 11.91 4.41 15.32
CA VAL A 231 12.74 5.16 14.37
C VAL A 231 12.36 4.77 12.94
N LEU A 232 12.25 5.77 12.08
CA LEU A 232 11.99 5.63 10.66
C LEU A 232 13.13 6.28 9.88
N TRP A 233 13.79 5.53 8.99
CA TRP A 233 14.75 6.06 8.04
C TRP A 233 14.11 6.21 6.67
N VAL A 234 14.21 7.39 6.08
CA VAL A 234 13.73 7.72 4.74
C VAL A 234 14.93 8.21 3.93
N ASP A 235 15.33 7.45 2.92
CA ASP A 235 16.33 7.90 1.95
C ASP A 235 15.59 8.66 0.84
N CYS A 236 15.74 9.99 0.82
CA CYS A 236 15.06 10.85 -0.14
C CYS A 236 15.82 10.81 -1.46
N ILE A 237 15.42 9.90 -2.34
CA ILE A 237 16.04 9.77 -3.66
C ILE A 237 15.37 10.77 -4.60
N ASP A 238 16.19 11.54 -5.31
CA ASP A 238 15.78 12.54 -6.30
C ASP A 238 14.74 13.55 -5.78
N ASP A 239 14.92 14.00 -4.53
CA ASP A 239 14.03 14.94 -3.83
C ASP A 239 12.56 14.51 -3.79
N ASN A 240 12.26 13.22 -3.99
CA ASN A 240 10.93 12.68 -3.94
C ASN A 240 10.58 12.10 -2.57
N PHE A 241 10.32 12.98 -1.61
CA PHE A 241 9.96 12.59 -0.25
C PHE A 241 8.70 11.73 -0.19
N THR A 242 7.68 12.05 -0.97
CA THR A 242 6.40 11.32 -1.01
C THR A 242 6.61 9.84 -1.33
N LEU A 243 7.29 9.55 -2.42
CA LEU A 243 7.57 8.17 -2.84
C LEU A 243 8.50 7.46 -1.87
N SER A 244 9.57 8.13 -1.43
CA SER A 244 10.55 7.59 -0.50
C SER A 244 9.93 7.21 0.85
N LEU A 245 9.02 8.04 1.38
CA LEU A 245 8.29 7.77 2.61
C LEU A 245 7.35 6.57 2.49
N VAL A 246 6.59 6.52 1.39
CA VAL A 246 5.67 5.41 1.10
C VAL A 246 6.41 4.09 0.99
N GLN A 247 7.56 4.08 0.32
CA GLN A 247 8.42 2.89 0.19
C GLN A 247 9.06 2.48 1.52
N ALA A 248 9.54 3.43 2.31
CA ALA A 248 10.15 3.16 3.61
C ALA A 248 9.17 2.45 4.57
N LEU A 249 7.88 2.77 4.49
CA LEU A 249 6.82 2.14 5.28
C LEU A 249 6.16 0.93 4.58
N HIS A 250 6.65 0.51 3.41
CA HIS A 250 6.08 -0.58 2.60
C HIS A 250 4.58 -0.40 2.29
N LEU A 251 4.13 0.85 2.16
CA LEU A 251 2.73 1.17 1.84
C LEU A 251 2.46 1.11 0.33
N ASP A 252 3.49 1.21 -0.49
CA ASP A 252 3.43 1.03 -1.94
C ASP A 252 2.85 -0.32 -2.37
N GLN A 253 2.96 -1.34 -1.51
CA GLN A 253 2.37 -2.67 -1.73
C GLN A 253 0.90 -2.78 -1.29
N LYS A 254 0.40 -1.79 -0.55
CA LYS A 254 -0.95 -1.81 0.08
C LYS A 254 -1.93 -0.86 -0.58
N PHE A 255 -1.45 0.12 -1.33
CA PHE A 255 -2.26 1.17 -1.95
C PHE A 255 -2.00 1.23 -3.45
N HIS A 256 -3.07 1.40 -4.20
CA HIS A 256 -3.00 1.57 -5.66
C HIS A 256 -2.53 2.99 -6.04
N ASN A 257 -2.91 3.99 -5.25
CA ASN A 257 -2.57 5.40 -5.48
C ASN A 257 -1.52 5.88 -4.47
N ILE A 258 -0.43 6.51 -4.96
CA ILE A 258 0.68 6.99 -4.13
C ILE A 258 0.25 8.14 -3.21
N GLU A 259 -0.65 9.03 -3.63
CA GLU A 259 -1.12 10.11 -2.77
C GLU A 259 -1.88 9.56 -1.55
N GLN A 260 -2.74 8.58 -1.76
CA GLN A 260 -3.43 7.87 -0.68
C GLN A 260 -2.45 7.13 0.23
N ALA A 261 -1.45 6.47 -0.33
CA ALA A 261 -0.37 5.84 0.43
C ALA A 261 0.39 6.85 1.28
N PHE A 262 0.65 8.05 0.75
CA PHE A 262 1.32 9.14 1.45
C PHE A 262 0.47 9.66 2.62
N GLN A 263 -0.82 9.90 2.41
CA GLN A 263 -1.73 10.31 3.49
C GLN A 263 -1.81 9.26 4.61
N ALA A 264 -1.82 7.99 4.25
CA ALA A 264 -1.74 6.89 5.22
C ALA A 264 -0.39 6.89 5.97
N ALA A 265 0.73 7.17 5.30
CA ALA A 265 2.04 7.30 5.91
C ALA A 265 2.08 8.42 6.96
N ILE A 266 1.58 9.61 6.60
CA ILE A 266 1.49 10.76 7.52
C ILE A 266 0.64 10.41 8.75
N LYS A 267 -0.47 9.71 8.57
CA LYS A 267 -1.34 9.28 9.66
C LYS A 267 -0.65 8.28 10.60
N ILE A 268 0.10 7.31 10.03
CA ILE A 268 0.91 6.37 10.81
C ILE A 268 1.94 7.13 11.65
N ILE A 269 2.69 8.04 11.05
CA ILE A 269 3.71 8.85 11.72
C ILE A 269 3.11 9.64 12.88
N ASN A 270 2.00 10.34 12.63
CA ASN A 270 1.36 11.20 13.62
C ASN A 270 0.74 10.42 14.79
N ASN A 271 0.47 9.12 14.66
CA ASN A 271 0.04 8.27 15.79
C ASN A 271 1.15 8.10 16.85
N TYR A 272 2.42 8.11 16.44
CA TYR A 272 3.55 7.99 17.38
C TYR A 272 3.91 9.33 18.06
N LYS A 273 3.58 10.48 17.42
CA LYS A 273 3.90 11.84 17.92
C LYS A 273 5.39 11.97 18.25
N ASN A 274 5.71 12.68 19.32
CA ASN A 274 7.10 12.91 19.77
C ASN A 274 7.87 11.64 20.19
N ARG A 275 7.26 10.45 20.13
CA ARG A 275 7.93 9.17 20.40
C ARG A 275 8.58 8.55 19.16
N LEU A 276 8.39 9.13 17.99
CA LEU A 276 9.02 8.73 16.74
C LEU A 276 10.15 9.68 16.39
N LEU A 277 11.29 9.12 16.00
CA LEU A 277 12.34 9.84 15.29
C LEU A 277 12.29 9.47 13.81
N ILE A 278 12.17 10.48 12.95
CA ILE A 278 12.34 10.31 11.50
C ILE A 278 13.68 10.87 11.09
N VAL A 279 14.48 10.07 10.40
CA VAL A 279 15.70 10.50 9.72
C VAL A 279 15.40 10.58 8.23
N ILE A 280 15.51 11.76 7.65
CA ILE A 280 15.32 12.00 6.22
C ILE A 280 16.69 12.35 5.62
N ASP A 281 17.22 11.41 4.86
CA ASP A 281 18.56 11.57 4.26
C ASP A 281 18.47 12.07 2.81
N ASN A 282 19.41 12.90 2.39
CA ASN A 282 19.58 13.42 1.03
C ASN A 282 18.44 14.35 0.53
N VAL A 283 18.00 15.29 1.34
CA VAL A 283 17.06 16.34 0.88
C VAL A 283 17.85 17.49 0.26
N ASP A 284 17.82 17.61 -1.07
CA ASP A 284 18.72 18.51 -1.81
C ASP A 284 18.03 19.74 -2.42
N SER A 285 16.69 19.77 -2.55
CA SER A 285 15.96 20.93 -3.04
C SER A 285 14.76 21.31 -2.16
N LEU A 286 14.46 22.62 -2.12
CA LEU A 286 13.31 23.20 -1.43
C LEU A 286 12.20 23.62 -2.42
N GLU A 287 12.33 23.27 -3.70
CA GLU A 287 11.44 23.77 -4.75
C GLU A 287 10.01 23.21 -4.66
N HIS A 288 9.82 22.08 -3.99
CA HIS A 288 8.49 21.55 -3.74
C HIS A 288 7.95 22.08 -2.40
N THR A 289 6.92 22.90 -2.47
CA THR A 289 6.25 23.57 -1.33
C THR A 289 5.82 22.65 -0.18
N ARG A 290 5.72 21.34 -0.40
CA ARG A 290 5.42 20.34 0.63
C ARG A 290 6.65 20.00 1.49
N GLU A 291 7.86 20.04 0.93
CA GLU A 291 9.10 19.64 1.61
C GLU A 291 9.62 20.73 2.55
N SER A 292 9.40 21.98 2.23
CA SER A 292 9.74 23.11 3.12
C SER A 292 8.91 23.12 4.40
N SER A 293 7.77 22.45 4.43
CA SER A 293 6.83 22.37 5.55
C SER A 293 6.82 21.00 6.25
N ILE A 294 7.82 20.12 6.01
CA ILE A 294 7.89 18.78 6.60
C ILE A 294 7.68 18.82 8.13
N SER A 295 8.28 19.80 8.82
CA SER A 295 8.13 19.96 10.27
C SER A 295 6.72 20.37 10.72
N GLU A 296 5.90 20.94 9.84
CA GLU A 296 4.52 21.37 10.15
C GLU A 296 3.54 20.20 10.03
N TYR A 297 3.83 19.24 9.12
CA TYR A 297 2.99 18.04 8.92
C TYR A 297 3.33 16.89 9.89
N LEU A 298 4.59 16.82 10.33
CA LEU A 298 5.09 15.72 11.14
C LEU A 298 5.19 16.13 12.61
N HIS A 299 4.25 15.69 13.43
CA HIS A 299 4.29 15.89 14.88
C HIS A 299 5.23 14.91 15.58
N CYS A 300 6.48 14.80 15.11
CA CYS A 300 7.51 13.90 15.61
C CYS A 300 8.88 14.58 15.62
N ARG A 301 9.92 13.88 16.12
CA ARG A 301 11.30 14.36 16.06
C ARG A 301 11.88 14.09 14.68
N VAL A 302 12.55 15.07 14.10
CA VAL A 302 13.06 15.03 12.72
C VAL A 302 14.54 15.32 12.68
N LEU A 303 15.32 14.48 11.99
CA LEU A 303 16.70 14.73 11.60
C LEU A 303 16.79 14.71 10.07
N ILE A 304 17.18 15.83 9.47
CA ILE A 304 17.36 15.93 8.02
C ILE A 304 18.85 16.03 7.68
N THR A 305 19.29 15.41 6.59
CA THR A 305 20.57 15.73 5.97
C THR A 305 20.35 16.47 4.66
N SER A 306 20.98 17.63 4.49
CA SER A 306 20.77 18.48 3.32
C SER A 306 22.01 19.23 2.88
N ARG A 307 22.08 19.56 1.61
CA ARG A 307 23.01 20.53 1.04
C ARG A 307 22.42 21.95 1.06
N CYS A 308 21.12 22.08 1.18
CA CYS A 308 20.40 23.35 1.25
C CYS A 308 20.21 23.82 2.69
N ALA A 309 20.11 25.13 2.89
CA ALA A 309 19.73 25.77 4.16
C ALA A 309 18.26 26.22 4.13
N GLY A 310 17.65 26.42 5.30
CA GLY A 310 16.36 27.08 5.39
C GLY A 310 15.15 26.18 5.61
N PHE A 311 15.30 25.08 6.37
CA PHE A 311 14.18 24.20 6.76
C PHE A 311 13.32 24.78 7.91
N GLY A 312 12.74 25.94 7.70
CA GLY A 312 11.71 26.54 8.58
C GLY A 312 12.10 26.62 10.06
N SER A 313 11.39 25.86 10.91
CA SER A 313 11.58 25.84 12.38
C SER A 313 12.66 24.89 12.88
N LEU A 314 13.35 24.15 11.98
CA LEU A 314 14.39 23.19 12.39
C LEU A 314 15.70 23.88 12.75
N THR A 315 16.40 23.38 13.78
CA THR A 315 17.69 23.90 14.18
C THR A 315 18.78 23.48 13.20
N GLU A 316 19.50 24.43 12.63
CA GLU A 316 20.64 24.15 11.74
C GLU A 316 21.86 23.66 12.53
N VAL A 317 22.43 22.56 12.07
CA VAL A 317 23.69 22.00 12.56
C VAL A 317 24.69 21.95 11.41
N PRO A 318 25.62 22.94 11.31
CA PRO A 318 26.62 22.94 10.25
C PRO A 318 27.62 21.81 10.47
N VAL A 319 27.95 21.09 9.40
CA VAL A 319 28.97 20.02 9.42
C VAL A 319 30.27 20.56 8.87
N PRO A 320 31.29 20.80 9.71
CA PRO A 320 32.60 21.36 9.26
C PRO A 320 33.42 20.28 8.52
N PRO A 321 34.46 20.66 7.74
CA PRO A 321 35.47 19.71 7.24
C PRO A 321 36.12 18.91 8.38
N LEU A 322 36.75 17.78 8.08
CA LEU A 322 37.55 17.03 9.07
C LEU A 322 38.80 17.85 9.48
N SER A 323 39.28 17.58 10.68
CA SER A 323 40.57 18.10 11.06
C SER A 323 41.67 17.46 10.19
N LEU A 324 42.77 18.21 9.97
CA LEU A 324 43.90 17.69 9.19
C LEU A 324 44.42 16.35 9.76
N ASN A 325 44.48 16.23 11.09
CA ASN A 325 44.93 14.99 11.74
C ASN A 325 43.94 13.82 11.54
N ASP A 326 42.65 14.08 11.51
CA ASP A 326 41.66 13.04 11.26
C ASP A 326 41.65 12.63 9.79
N CYS A 327 41.95 13.55 8.88
CA CYS A 327 42.14 13.22 7.47
C CYS A 327 43.39 12.31 7.25
N LEU A 328 44.49 12.55 7.97
CA LEU A 328 45.66 11.65 7.91
C LEU A 328 45.30 10.24 8.40
N LYS A 329 44.53 10.15 9.52
CA LYS A 329 44.05 8.85 10.03
C LYS A 329 43.15 8.16 9.01
N LEU A 330 42.21 8.91 8.39
CA LEU A 330 41.32 8.40 7.39
C LEU A 330 42.03 7.87 6.15
N PHE A 331 43.02 8.63 5.66
CA PHE A 331 43.82 8.22 4.52
C PHE A 331 44.60 6.93 4.80
N TYR A 332 45.32 6.86 5.93
CA TYR A 332 46.06 5.65 6.33
C TYR A 332 45.18 4.45 6.70
N ALA A 333 43.89 4.63 6.91
CA ALA A 333 42.95 3.55 7.10
C ALA A 333 42.70 2.76 5.81
N TYR A 334 42.91 3.42 4.65
CA TYR A 334 42.71 2.80 3.34
C TYR A 334 44.01 2.60 2.54
N TYR A 335 45.09 3.34 2.89
CA TYR A 335 46.35 3.29 2.21
C TYR A 335 47.37 2.54 3.05
N HIS A 336 47.93 1.46 2.48
CA HIS A 336 48.89 0.57 3.16
C HIS A 336 50.32 0.69 2.70
N GLY A 337 50.63 1.67 1.82
CA GLY A 337 51.97 1.93 1.33
C GLY A 337 52.93 2.65 2.30
N ASP A 338 53.79 3.53 1.80
CA ASP A 338 54.75 4.28 2.59
C ASP A 338 54.06 5.28 3.57
N LYS A 339 54.74 5.59 4.66
CA LYS A 339 54.28 6.56 5.65
C LYS A 339 55.09 7.84 5.59
N ASP A 340 54.65 8.83 4.83
CA ASP A 340 55.19 10.18 4.72
C ASP A 340 54.11 11.23 5.09
N ASP A 341 53.99 11.54 6.39
CA ASP A 341 53.06 12.53 6.89
C ASP A 341 53.20 13.92 6.29
N ILE A 342 54.42 14.29 5.82
CA ILE A 342 54.70 15.62 5.25
C ILE A 342 54.05 15.72 3.87
N THR A 343 54.26 14.72 3.03
CA THR A 343 53.65 14.66 1.69
C THR A 343 52.15 14.40 1.77
N LEU A 344 51.72 13.53 2.69
CA LEU A 344 50.32 13.28 2.90
C LEU A 344 49.54 14.51 3.34
N ARG A 345 50.08 15.37 4.21
CA ARG A 345 49.49 16.68 4.57
C ARG A 345 49.20 17.51 3.33
N LYS A 346 50.14 17.60 2.42
CA LYS A 346 49.97 18.33 1.17
C LYS A 346 48.85 17.73 0.31
N ILE A 347 48.78 16.39 0.19
CA ILE A 347 47.73 15.70 -0.56
C ILE A 347 46.35 15.99 0.03
N VAL A 348 46.23 15.91 1.36
CA VAL A 348 44.95 16.14 2.06
C VAL A 348 44.51 17.60 1.97
N GLU A 349 45.48 18.56 2.04
CA GLU A 349 45.19 19.97 1.85
C GLU A 349 44.66 20.28 0.44
N LEU A 350 45.15 19.59 -0.59
CA LEU A 350 44.67 19.74 -1.96
C LEU A 350 43.17 19.40 -2.12
N CYS A 351 42.58 18.61 -1.24
CA CYS A 351 41.16 18.24 -1.26
C CYS A 351 40.33 18.86 -0.12
N ASP A 352 40.81 19.98 0.46
CA ASP A 352 40.13 20.77 1.50
C ASP A 352 39.65 19.92 2.70
N CYS A 353 40.37 18.87 3.06
CA CYS A 353 39.99 17.94 4.12
C CYS A 353 38.56 17.32 3.93
N LEU A 354 38.13 17.15 2.71
CA LEU A 354 36.85 16.56 2.40
C LEU A 354 36.89 15.03 2.56
N PRO A 355 36.15 14.40 3.49
CA PRO A 355 36.27 12.98 3.80
C PRO A 355 36.17 12.04 2.59
N LEU A 356 35.21 12.28 1.71
CA LEU A 356 35.00 11.48 0.51
C LEU A 356 36.20 11.56 -0.46
N ALA A 357 36.76 12.75 -0.63
CA ALA A 357 37.95 12.94 -1.49
C ALA A 357 39.16 12.27 -0.90
N VAL A 358 39.38 12.40 0.43
CA VAL A 358 40.46 11.74 1.15
C VAL A 358 40.38 10.22 1.03
N GLU A 359 39.20 9.63 1.24
CA GLU A 359 38.94 8.18 1.07
C GLU A 359 39.24 7.73 -0.37
N LEU A 360 38.76 8.48 -1.36
CA LEU A 360 38.91 8.14 -2.77
C LEU A 360 40.41 8.20 -3.18
N LEU A 361 41.11 9.25 -2.79
CA LEU A 361 42.57 9.41 -3.08
C LEU A 361 43.38 8.30 -2.39
N ALA A 362 43.04 7.93 -1.16
CA ALA A 362 43.71 6.85 -0.44
C ALA A 362 43.55 5.50 -1.14
N LYS A 363 42.33 5.14 -1.56
CA LYS A 363 42.04 3.92 -2.27
C LYS A 363 42.76 3.86 -3.62
N ILE A 364 42.85 4.97 -4.31
CA ILE A 364 43.52 5.09 -5.58
C ILE A 364 45.05 4.87 -5.38
N ALA A 365 45.65 5.54 -4.42
CA ALA A 365 47.08 5.40 -4.13
C ALA A 365 47.44 3.96 -3.73
N ASP A 366 46.54 3.30 -2.96
CA ASP A 366 46.69 1.90 -2.53
C ASP A 366 46.58 0.91 -3.70
N ALA A 367 45.53 1.06 -4.51
CA ALA A 367 45.25 0.18 -5.63
C ALA A 367 46.33 0.20 -6.74
N GLU A 368 46.98 1.35 -6.94
CA GLU A 368 48.03 1.53 -7.92
C GLU A 368 49.45 1.38 -7.32
N GLU A 369 49.51 0.99 -6.04
CA GLU A 369 50.78 0.79 -5.31
C GLU A 369 51.74 2.01 -5.40
N LEU A 370 51.18 3.23 -5.43
CA LEU A 370 51.94 4.46 -5.59
C LEU A 370 52.55 4.93 -4.26
N LEU A 371 53.80 5.38 -4.31
CA LEU A 371 54.43 6.10 -3.20
C LEU A 371 53.78 7.49 -3.08
N LEU A 372 53.62 8.01 -1.85
CA LEU A 372 52.93 9.29 -1.60
C LEU A 372 53.57 10.46 -2.36
N TYR A 373 54.91 10.48 -2.48
CA TYR A 373 55.59 11.51 -3.26
C TYR A 373 55.27 11.46 -4.75
N GLU A 374 55.28 10.29 -5.34
CA GLU A 374 54.92 10.06 -6.75
C GLU A 374 53.46 10.40 -7.03
N PHE A 375 52.59 10.04 -6.10
CA PHE A 375 51.17 10.35 -6.17
C PHE A 375 50.94 11.86 -6.09
N TYR A 376 51.61 12.60 -5.16
CA TYR A 376 51.50 14.04 -5.03
C TYR A 376 51.94 14.76 -6.34
N GLU A 377 53.12 14.38 -6.89
CA GLU A 377 53.59 14.91 -8.16
C GLU A 377 52.65 14.65 -9.34
N THR A 378 51.96 13.50 -9.31
CA THR A 378 50.96 13.13 -10.31
C THR A 378 49.70 14.01 -10.15
N LEU A 379 49.25 14.26 -8.94
CA LEU A 379 48.13 15.16 -8.66
C LEU A 379 48.40 16.58 -9.13
N LEU A 380 49.60 17.12 -8.86
CA LEU A 380 50.00 18.44 -9.34
C LEU A 380 50.00 18.54 -10.86
N ARG A 381 50.55 17.54 -11.55
CA ARG A 381 50.53 17.48 -13.03
C ARG A 381 49.13 17.41 -13.62
N CYS A 382 48.17 16.90 -12.87
CA CYS A 382 46.78 16.86 -13.26
C CYS A 382 45.97 18.13 -12.94
N GLY A 383 46.65 19.18 -12.45
CA GLY A 383 46.06 20.49 -12.19
C GLY A 383 45.37 20.64 -10.83
N PHE A 384 45.79 19.85 -9.83
CA PHE A 384 45.42 20.06 -8.43
C PHE A 384 46.20 21.25 -7.79
N ASP A 385 46.52 22.30 -8.54
CA ASP A 385 47.24 23.48 -8.02
C ASP A 385 46.20 24.53 -7.54
N MET A 386 46.24 24.82 -6.22
CA MET A 386 45.35 25.79 -5.57
C MET A 386 45.87 27.25 -5.62
N SER A 387 46.90 27.56 -6.41
CA SER A 387 47.55 28.88 -6.42
C SER A 387 46.87 29.91 -7.35
N SER A 388 45.72 29.66 -7.98
CA SER A 388 45.12 30.66 -8.85
C SER A 388 44.15 31.59 -8.08
N GLU A 389 44.47 32.88 -8.08
CA GLU A 389 43.68 34.00 -7.52
C GLU A 389 42.21 34.07 -8.08
N GLU A 390 41.88 33.33 -9.13
CA GLU A 390 40.57 33.25 -9.73
C GLU A 390 39.54 32.51 -8.85
N ILE A 391 40.00 31.70 -7.91
CA ILE A 391 39.12 30.93 -7.01
C ILE A 391 38.51 31.82 -5.92
N THR A 392 39.20 32.91 -5.53
CA THR A 392 38.75 33.79 -4.43
C THR A 392 37.53 34.65 -4.80
N ALA A 393 37.34 35.00 -6.05
CA ALA A 393 36.20 35.81 -6.52
C ALA A 393 34.89 34.95 -6.74
N ALA A 394 35.07 33.65 -7.00
CA ALA A 394 33.96 32.70 -7.12
C ALA A 394 33.45 32.22 -5.72
N HIS A 395 34.27 32.36 -4.68
CA HIS A 395 33.99 31.90 -3.33
C HIS A 395 32.81 32.59 -2.63
N GLU A 396 32.42 33.78 -3.01
CA GLU A 396 31.28 34.48 -2.39
C GLU A 396 29.90 34.11 -2.99
N LYS A 397 29.90 33.56 -4.20
CA LYS A 397 28.63 33.22 -4.91
C LYS A 397 28.29 31.72 -5.02
N LEU A 398 29.28 30.83 -4.81
CA LEU A 398 29.15 29.37 -5.00
C LEU A 398 29.62 28.58 -3.76
N ARG A 399 29.10 28.92 -2.58
CA ARG A 399 29.49 28.30 -1.30
C ARG A 399 29.03 26.87 -1.07
N SER A 400 28.29 26.19 -1.94
CA SER A 400 27.71 24.88 -1.61
C SER A 400 28.13 23.67 -2.44
N GLU A 401 28.46 23.77 -3.72
CA GLU A 401 28.75 22.57 -4.55
C GLU A 401 30.03 22.65 -5.41
N GLY A 402 30.53 23.84 -5.77
CA GLY A 402 31.55 24.01 -6.79
C GLY A 402 32.90 23.36 -6.46
N THR A 403 33.33 23.36 -5.19
CA THR A 403 34.72 22.97 -4.82
C THR A 403 34.90 21.44 -4.81
N ALA A 404 33.96 20.66 -4.22
CA ALA A 404 34.08 19.22 -4.14
C ALA A 404 33.96 18.57 -5.53
N VAL A 405 33.00 19.03 -6.33
CA VAL A 405 32.79 18.55 -7.71
C VAL A 405 34.00 18.84 -8.59
N GLN A 406 34.57 20.04 -8.52
CA GLN A 406 35.73 20.41 -9.31
C GLN A 406 36.99 19.59 -8.94
N GLN A 407 37.19 19.31 -7.66
CA GLN A 407 38.32 18.51 -7.22
C GLN A 407 38.21 17.04 -7.61
N LEU A 408 37.04 16.44 -7.43
CA LEU A 408 36.82 15.08 -7.87
C LEU A 408 36.83 14.93 -9.40
N SER A 409 36.45 15.96 -10.17
CA SER A 409 36.62 15.97 -11.63
C SER A 409 38.08 15.90 -12.05
N LYS A 410 38.99 16.49 -11.27
CA LYS A 410 40.46 16.39 -11.51
C LYS A 410 40.94 14.96 -11.22
N VAL A 411 40.51 14.35 -10.11
CA VAL A 411 40.83 12.96 -9.76
C VAL A 411 40.35 12.01 -10.90
N PHE A 412 39.16 12.21 -11.40
CA PHE A 412 38.62 11.40 -12.52
C PHE A 412 39.50 11.47 -13.75
N ARG A 413 40.09 12.63 -14.09
CA ARG A 413 41.01 12.75 -15.23
C ARG A 413 42.27 11.88 -15.11
N VAL A 414 42.75 11.61 -13.90
CA VAL A 414 43.91 10.72 -13.67
C VAL A 414 43.60 9.27 -14.03
N TYR A 415 42.34 8.82 -13.77
CA TYR A 415 41.94 7.42 -13.86
C TYR A 415 41.06 7.07 -15.08
N GLY A 416 40.56 8.02 -15.81
CA GLY A 416 39.65 7.80 -16.93
C GLY A 416 40.36 7.31 -18.20
N ARG A 417 41.21 6.28 -18.15
CA ARG A 417 42.00 5.83 -19.32
C ARG A 417 41.37 4.66 -20.09
N CYS A 418 40.50 3.87 -19.50
CA CYS A 418 39.80 2.80 -20.21
C CYS A 418 38.47 3.28 -20.76
N PRO A 419 38.24 3.36 -22.08
CA PRO A 419 37.02 3.89 -22.68
C PRO A 419 35.76 3.14 -22.24
N GLU A 420 35.83 1.81 -22.08
CA GLU A 420 34.70 0.99 -21.65
C GLU A 420 34.28 1.31 -20.20
N GLU A 421 35.25 1.50 -19.30
CA GLU A 421 34.98 1.85 -17.91
C GLU A 421 34.55 3.31 -17.78
N GLN A 422 35.04 4.22 -18.63
CA GLN A 422 34.56 5.60 -18.68
C GLN A 422 33.10 5.67 -19.05
N THR A 423 32.68 4.98 -20.11
CA THR A 423 31.29 4.91 -20.52
C THR A 423 30.42 4.34 -19.40
N LEU A 424 30.85 3.25 -18.74
CA LEU A 424 30.14 2.66 -17.62
C LEU A 424 30.00 3.63 -16.44
N LEU A 425 31.07 4.36 -16.08
CA LEU A 425 31.05 5.37 -15.03
C LEU A 425 30.09 6.52 -15.37
N VAL A 426 30.11 6.99 -16.63
CA VAL A 426 29.20 8.03 -17.10
C VAL A 426 27.74 7.56 -17.00
N GLN A 427 27.42 6.35 -17.44
CA GLN A 427 26.09 5.76 -17.33
C GLN A 427 25.63 5.60 -15.89
N ILE A 428 26.47 5.05 -15.00
CA ILE A 428 26.15 4.93 -13.57
C ILE A 428 25.98 6.31 -12.92
N SER A 429 26.70 7.35 -13.39
CA SER A 429 26.57 8.70 -12.84
C SER A 429 25.20 9.33 -13.05
N THR A 430 24.41 8.82 -13.98
CA THR A 430 23.03 9.28 -14.22
C THR A 430 21.99 8.69 -13.28
N ILE A 431 22.40 7.75 -12.43
CA ILE A 431 21.57 7.11 -11.40
C ILE A 431 22.24 7.18 -10.02
N PRO A 432 22.55 8.39 -9.53
CA PRO A 432 23.30 8.57 -8.28
C PRO A 432 22.53 8.05 -7.09
N ASN A 433 23.23 7.44 -6.12
CA ASN A 433 22.65 6.84 -4.90
C ASN A 433 21.64 5.71 -5.11
N ILE A 434 21.19 5.45 -6.34
CA ILE A 434 20.27 4.36 -6.63
C ILE A 434 21.02 3.02 -6.64
N ARG A 435 20.48 2.05 -5.92
CA ARG A 435 21.09 0.74 -5.73
C ARG A 435 20.61 -0.23 -6.80
N PHE A 436 21.51 -0.75 -7.62
CA PHE A 436 21.20 -1.72 -8.68
C PHE A 436 21.91 -3.06 -8.49
N LEU A 437 21.26 -4.13 -8.96
CA LEU A 437 21.82 -5.48 -8.95
C LEU A 437 22.73 -5.71 -10.18
N PHE A 438 23.64 -6.70 -10.08
CA PHE A 438 24.44 -7.09 -11.24
C PHE A 438 23.59 -7.59 -12.42
N SER A 439 22.43 -8.24 -12.16
CA SER A 439 21.49 -8.66 -13.20
C SER A 439 20.95 -7.48 -14.02
N GLN A 440 20.67 -6.35 -13.36
CA GLN A 440 20.26 -5.09 -13.96
C GLN A 440 21.42 -4.46 -14.73
N ALA A 441 22.59 -4.31 -14.09
CA ALA A 441 23.79 -3.78 -14.75
C ALA A 441 24.20 -4.56 -15.99
N LYS A 442 24.08 -5.91 -15.95
CA LYS A 442 24.36 -6.75 -17.12
C LYS A 442 23.44 -6.43 -18.30
N LYS A 443 22.20 -6.10 -18.05
CA LYS A 443 21.19 -5.78 -19.04
C LYS A 443 21.33 -4.33 -19.53
N TRP A 444 21.33 -3.38 -18.62
CA TRP A 444 21.28 -1.94 -18.94
C TRP A 444 22.59 -1.37 -19.48
N PHE A 445 23.73 -1.86 -18.95
CA PHE A 445 25.08 -1.44 -19.37
C PHE A 445 25.76 -2.48 -20.26
N LEU A 446 25.03 -3.50 -20.72
CA LEU A 446 25.49 -4.56 -21.60
C LEU A 446 26.76 -5.30 -21.11
N LEU A 447 26.92 -5.45 -19.80
CA LEU A 447 28.11 -6.04 -19.19
C LEU A 447 28.17 -7.57 -19.40
N LYS A 448 29.32 -8.06 -19.81
CA LYS A 448 29.56 -9.50 -19.97
C LYS A 448 29.76 -10.22 -18.64
N ASN A 449 30.44 -9.59 -17.68
CA ASN A 449 30.78 -10.14 -16.37
C ASN A 449 30.90 -9.01 -15.32
N ARG A 450 31.21 -9.36 -14.07
CA ARG A 450 31.33 -8.42 -12.93
C ARG A 450 32.66 -7.69 -12.85
N THR A 451 33.65 -8.04 -13.66
CA THR A 451 35.02 -7.51 -13.54
C THR A 451 35.08 -5.98 -13.57
N PRO A 452 34.38 -5.26 -14.49
CA PRO A 452 34.39 -3.80 -14.50
C PRO A 452 33.83 -3.18 -13.20
N LEU A 453 32.70 -3.72 -12.69
CA LEU A 453 32.12 -3.22 -11.45
C LEU A 453 33.00 -3.48 -10.24
N ASN A 454 33.64 -4.65 -10.15
CA ASN A 454 34.55 -4.96 -9.05
C ASN A 454 35.81 -4.08 -9.11
N HIS A 455 36.29 -3.76 -10.30
CA HIS A 455 37.42 -2.83 -10.47
C HIS A 455 37.04 -1.40 -10.05
N LEU A 456 35.89 -0.91 -10.50
CA LEU A 456 35.38 0.41 -10.09
C LEU A 456 35.10 0.49 -8.59
N GLU A 457 34.65 -0.58 -7.96
CA GLU A 457 34.42 -0.68 -6.52
C GLU A 457 35.77 -0.66 -5.76
N HIS A 458 36.78 -1.39 -6.24
CA HIS A 458 38.10 -1.39 -5.66
C HIS A 458 38.77 0.00 -5.71
N LEU A 459 38.59 0.72 -6.80
CA LEU A 459 39.04 2.10 -6.97
C LEU A 459 38.19 3.13 -6.16
N GLY A 460 37.10 2.73 -5.55
CA GLY A 460 36.23 3.58 -4.74
C GLY A 460 35.21 4.43 -5.50
N TRP A 461 35.11 4.30 -6.84
CA TRP A 461 34.17 5.06 -7.66
C TRP A 461 32.71 4.67 -7.41
N ILE A 462 32.47 3.38 -7.12
CA ILE A 462 31.18 2.85 -6.74
C ILE A 462 31.29 2.10 -5.41
N LYS A 463 30.20 2.01 -4.68
CA LYS A 463 30.10 1.22 -3.46
C LYS A 463 29.32 -0.05 -3.71
N LYS A 464 29.64 -1.10 -2.92
CA LYS A 464 29.00 -2.40 -2.98
C LYS A 464 28.39 -2.78 -1.64
N GLU A 465 27.11 -3.09 -1.64
CA GLU A 465 26.37 -3.57 -0.47
C GLU A 465 26.05 -5.05 -0.61
N VAL A 466 26.07 -5.78 0.51
CA VAL A 466 25.72 -7.20 0.57
C VAL A 466 24.29 -7.34 1.10
N LEU A 467 23.41 -7.88 0.27
CA LEU A 467 22.06 -8.29 0.69
C LEU A 467 22.06 -9.78 0.99
N TYR A 468 21.51 -10.14 2.12
CA TYR A 468 21.26 -11.54 2.49
C TYR A 468 19.84 -11.91 2.08
N ASP A 469 19.71 -12.61 0.94
CA ASP A 469 18.42 -13.04 0.43
C ASP A 469 18.40 -14.57 0.22
N ASN A 470 17.46 -15.26 0.85
CA ASN A 470 17.24 -16.72 0.72
C ASN A 470 18.51 -17.57 0.88
N GLY A 471 19.38 -17.22 1.83
CA GLY A 471 20.63 -17.95 2.10
C GLY A 471 21.74 -17.72 1.09
N ARG A 472 21.61 -16.73 0.21
CA ARG A 472 22.62 -16.33 -0.78
C ARG A 472 22.96 -14.86 -0.64
N ASN A 473 24.25 -14.54 -0.78
CA ASN A 473 24.71 -13.16 -0.85
C ASN A 473 24.36 -12.59 -2.24
N ARG A 474 23.51 -11.57 -2.27
CA ARG A 474 23.33 -10.73 -3.45
C ARG A 474 24.08 -9.43 -3.25
N TYR A 475 24.63 -8.87 -4.31
CA TYR A 475 25.40 -7.64 -4.28
C TYR A 475 24.62 -6.55 -5.01
N ARG A 476 24.47 -5.38 -4.36
CA ARG A 476 23.98 -4.14 -4.97
C ARG A 476 25.15 -3.18 -5.10
N TYR A 477 25.12 -2.39 -6.15
CA TYR A 477 26.12 -1.36 -6.44
C TYR A 477 25.43 0.00 -6.52
N TYR A 478 26.14 1.07 -6.14
CA TYR A 478 25.66 2.44 -6.29
C TYR A 478 26.84 3.40 -6.35
N MET A 479 26.59 4.60 -6.90
CA MET A 479 27.58 5.69 -6.96
C MET A 479 27.09 6.84 -6.06
N HIS A 480 28.03 7.43 -5.30
CA HIS A 480 27.73 8.60 -4.47
C HIS A 480 27.43 9.83 -5.34
N SER A 481 26.41 10.64 -4.98
CA SER A 481 25.95 11.80 -5.77
C SER A 481 27.05 12.80 -6.13
N VAL A 482 27.99 13.05 -5.24
CA VAL A 482 29.10 14.00 -5.50
C VAL A 482 30.07 13.44 -6.55
N ILE A 483 30.37 12.14 -6.52
CA ILE A 483 31.19 11.48 -7.54
C ILE A 483 30.45 11.53 -8.89
N ALA A 484 29.15 11.22 -8.87
CA ALA A 484 28.31 11.29 -10.06
C ALA A 484 28.29 12.68 -10.68
N ALA A 485 28.11 13.73 -9.87
CA ALA A 485 28.13 15.12 -10.32
C ALA A 485 29.48 15.50 -10.94
N ALA A 486 30.60 15.06 -10.34
CA ALA A 486 31.93 15.31 -10.87
C ALA A 486 32.17 14.65 -12.23
N ILE A 487 31.67 13.42 -12.40
CA ILE A 487 31.73 12.70 -13.70
C ILE A 487 30.87 13.41 -14.73
N ARG A 488 29.61 13.72 -14.43
CA ARG A 488 28.71 14.41 -15.36
C ARG A 488 29.26 15.77 -15.81
N ALA A 489 29.84 16.55 -14.88
CA ALA A 489 30.46 17.86 -15.20
C ALA A 489 31.63 17.73 -16.17
N GLN A 490 32.37 16.62 -16.15
CA GLN A 490 33.49 16.39 -17.07
C GLN A 490 33.05 16.00 -18.48
N PHE A 491 31.95 15.28 -18.60
CA PHE A 491 31.41 14.76 -19.86
C PHE A 491 30.14 15.46 -20.30
N ILE A 492 29.90 16.70 -19.85
CA ILE A 492 28.65 17.42 -20.07
C ILE A 492 28.22 17.52 -21.54
N ASP A 493 29.21 17.66 -22.44
CA ASP A 493 28.97 17.78 -23.90
C ASP A 493 28.62 16.42 -24.54
N ASP A 494 29.15 15.33 -24.01
CA ASP A 494 28.98 13.96 -24.56
C ASP A 494 28.05 13.10 -23.70
N LEU A 495 27.53 13.65 -22.60
CA LEU A 495 26.80 12.88 -21.56
C LEU A 495 25.60 12.13 -22.12
N TYR A 496 24.77 12.80 -22.90
CA TYR A 496 23.60 12.25 -23.52
C TYR A 496 23.95 11.13 -24.52
N ASP A 497 24.90 11.37 -25.40
CA ASP A 497 25.33 10.39 -26.43
C ASP A 497 25.87 9.10 -25.78
N LEU A 498 26.65 9.21 -24.70
CA LEU A 498 27.19 8.08 -23.96
C LEU A 498 26.10 7.28 -23.21
N CYS A 499 24.96 7.91 -22.93
CA CYS A 499 23.85 7.29 -22.21
C CYS A 499 22.71 6.77 -23.09
N GLN A 500 22.69 7.06 -24.39
CA GLN A 500 21.61 6.62 -25.31
C GLN A 500 21.34 5.11 -25.22
N GLY A 501 22.39 4.29 -25.23
CA GLY A 501 22.22 2.83 -25.11
C GLY A 501 21.58 2.39 -23.78
N PHE A 502 21.91 3.09 -22.69
CA PHE A 502 21.32 2.83 -21.38
C PHE A 502 19.83 3.26 -21.34
N ILE A 503 19.51 4.46 -21.88
CA ILE A 503 18.13 4.94 -21.99
C ILE A 503 17.29 3.97 -22.83
N HIS A 504 17.81 3.50 -23.94
CA HIS A 504 17.16 2.52 -24.80
C HIS A 504 16.83 1.21 -24.06
N GLU A 505 17.80 0.60 -23.37
CA GLU A 505 17.60 -0.65 -22.65
C GLU A 505 16.59 -0.51 -21.49
N ILE A 506 16.63 0.61 -20.78
CA ILE A 506 15.65 0.92 -19.71
C ILE A 506 14.24 1.13 -20.30
N THR A 507 14.14 1.76 -21.48
CA THR A 507 12.84 1.96 -22.18
C THR A 507 12.21 0.63 -22.56
N ILE A 508 13.01 -0.30 -23.10
CA ILE A 508 12.53 -1.67 -23.39
C ILE A 508 12.01 -2.35 -22.13
N GLU A 509 12.72 -2.23 -21.01
CA GLU A 509 12.30 -2.82 -19.74
C GLU A 509 11.04 -2.17 -19.18
N MET A 510 10.92 -0.85 -19.22
CA MET A 510 9.72 -0.12 -18.84
C MET A 510 8.52 -0.56 -19.68
N THR A 511 8.65 -0.57 -20.99
CA THR A 511 7.58 -0.97 -21.91
C THR A 511 7.14 -2.43 -21.65
N SER A 512 8.09 -3.34 -21.43
CA SER A 512 7.78 -4.74 -21.08
C SER A 512 7.12 -4.87 -19.70
N SER A 513 7.37 -3.94 -18.78
CA SER A 513 6.81 -3.94 -17.42
C SER A 513 5.37 -3.43 -17.36
N LEU A 514 4.88 -2.71 -18.38
CA LEU A 514 3.49 -2.21 -18.40
C LEU A 514 2.45 -3.32 -18.25
N SER A 515 2.75 -4.52 -18.75
CA SER A 515 1.92 -5.72 -18.59
C SER A 515 2.23 -6.55 -17.33
N GLN A 516 3.19 -6.12 -16.49
CA GLN A 516 3.62 -6.83 -15.29
C GLN A 516 3.00 -6.23 -14.01
N ASN A 517 3.39 -6.78 -12.85
CA ASN A 517 2.93 -6.31 -11.55
C ASN A 517 3.53 -4.94 -11.17
N ASP A 518 2.86 -4.23 -10.27
CA ASP A 518 3.26 -2.89 -9.83
C ASP A 518 4.63 -2.83 -9.12
N ALA A 519 5.08 -3.93 -8.52
CA ALA A 519 6.39 -3.98 -7.85
C ALA A 519 7.55 -3.74 -8.83
N THR A 520 7.49 -4.35 -10.03
CA THR A 520 8.51 -4.13 -11.07
C THR A 520 8.47 -2.71 -11.61
N LYS A 521 7.27 -2.14 -11.82
CA LYS A 521 7.09 -0.75 -12.27
C LYS A 521 7.70 0.23 -11.27
N LYS A 522 7.40 0.06 -9.98
CA LYS A 522 7.92 0.91 -8.89
C LYS A 522 9.43 0.83 -8.73
N GLU A 523 10.03 -0.35 -8.97
CA GLU A 523 11.49 -0.48 -8.98
C GLU A 523 12.14 0.33 -10.12
N LEU A 524 11.56 0.31 -11.32
CA LEU A 524 12.08 1.01 -12.50
C LEU A 524 11.96 2.54 -12.41
N ILE A 525 10.96 3.05 -11.71
CA ILE A 525 10.71 4.49 -11.59
C ILE A 525 11.93 5.27 -11.12
N GLN A 526 12.63 4.79 -10.09
CA GLN A 526 13.76 5.50 -9.52
C GLN A 526 14.86 5.75 -10.55
N PHE A 527 15.15 4.74 -11.38
CA PHE A 527 16.17 4.84 -12.43
C PHE A 527 15.71 5.76 -13.56
N SER A 528 14.48 5.58 -14.01
CA SER A 528 13.93 6.32 -15.15
C SER A 528 13.69 7.78 -14.82
N TRP A 529 13.27 8.08 -13.58
CA TRP A 529 13.11 9.45 -13.13
C TRP A 529 14.44 10.19 -13.10
N SER A 530 15.50 9.58 -12.55
CA SER A 530 16.83 10.20 -12.53
C SER A 530 17.35 10.51 -13.94
N LEU A 531 17.08 9.63 -14.92
CA LEU A 531 17.41 9.89 -16.33
C LEU A 531 16.58 11.04 -16.90
N ASN A 532 15.28 11.07 -16.61
CA ASN A 532 14.40 12.17 -17.05
C ASN A 532 14.85 13.52 -16.46
N ASP A 533 15.20 13.56 -15.19
CA ASP A 533 15.65 14.80 -14.52
C ASP A 533 16.95 15.35 -15.13
N ILE A 534 17.92 14.46 -15.40
CA ILE A 534 19.21 14.85 -15.97
C ILE A 534 19.10 15.28 -17.43
N PHE A 535 18.29 14.61 -18.24
CA PHE A 535 18.18 14.84 -19.68
C PHE A 535 16.96 15.67 -20.07
N HIS A 536 16.25 16.21 -19.11
CA HIS A 536 15.11 17.10 -19.36
C HIS A 536 15.49 18.25 -20.29
N GLY A 537 14.76 18.40 -21.39
CA GLY A 537 15.05 19.40 -22.42
C GLY A 537 16.12 19.00 -23.49
N GLN A 538 16.77 17.84 -23.34
CA GLN A 538 17.66 17.27 -24.37
C GLN A 538 16.95 16.23 -25.24
N PHE A 539 15.79 15.75 -24.82
CA PHE A 539 14.97 14.79 -25.57
C PHE A 539 14.44 15.41 -26.86
N GLN A 540 14.84 14.87 -28.02
CA GLN A 540 14.52 15.41 -29.34
C GLN A 540 14.26 14.32 -30.40
N SER A 541 14.39 13.05 -30.07
CA SER A 541 14.24 11.91 -30.98
C SER A 541 12.93 11.15 -30.77
N GLU A 542 12.61 10.25 -31.68
CA GLU A 542 11.50 9.30 -31.53
C GLU A 542 11.74 8.33 -30.35
N GLU A 543 12.97 7.87 -30.18
CA GLU A 543 13.35 6.98 -29.07
C GLU A 543 13.16 7.68 -27.69
N ASP A 544 13.41 8.98 -27.62
CA ASP A 544 13.13 9.78 -26.44
C ASP A 544 11.63 9.87 -26.14
N SER A 545 10.83 9.96 -27.19
CA SER A 545 9.37 9.96 -27.02
C SER A 545 8.86 8.64 -26.47
N ASP A 546 9.46 7.51 -26.86
CA ASP A 546 9.12 6.19 -26.33
C ASP A 546 9.50 6.07 -24.83
N PHE A 547 10.64 6.66 -24.45
CA PHE A 547 11.04 6.72 -23.02
C PHE A 547 10.04 7.54 -22.19
N LEU A 548 9.72 8.76 -22.62
CA LEU A 548 8.77 9.64 -21.93
C LEU A 548 7.38 9.00 -21.83
N TRP A 549 6.93 8.36 -22.91
CA TRP A 549 5.67 7.63 -22.94
C TRP A 549 5.63 6.50 -21.93
N ALA A 550 6.63 5.62 -21.95
CA ALA A 550 6.70 4.47 -21.04
C ALA A 550 6.72 4.93 -19.57
N LEU A 551 7.46 6.00 -19.27
CA LEU A 551 7.53 6.57 -17.93
C LEU A 551 6.19 7.19 -17.50
N ALA A 552 5.52 7.94 -18.37
CA ALA A 552 4.22 8.53 -18.09
C ALA A 552 3.14 7.46 -17.82
N GLU A 553 3.13 6.39 -18.62
CA GLU A 553 2.20 5.27 -18.45
C GLU A 553 2.45 4.50 -17.13
N ILE A 554 3.72 4.28 -16.77
CA ILE A 554 4.05 3.67 -15.46
C ILE A 554 3.53 4.55 -14.32
N TYR A 555 3.76 5.87 -14.36
CA TYR A 555 3.26 6.78 -13.33
C TYR A 555 1.74 6.80 -13.26
N ARG A 556 1.06 6.77 -14.40
CA ARG A 556 -0.40 6.67 -14.46
C ARG A 556 -0.89 5.37 -13.79
N ASP A 557 -0.30 4.24 -14.17
CA ASP A 557 -0.71 2.92 -13.70
C ASP A 557 -0.54 2.72 -12.18
N ILE A 558 0.46 3.38 -11.58
CA ILE A 558 0.68 3.34 -10.12
C ILE A 558 -0.06 4.46 -9.38
N GLY A 559 -0.84 5.29 -10.09
CA GLY A 559 -1.62 6.38 -9.51
C GLY A 559 -0.82 7.62 -9.09
N TYR A 560 0.38 7.84 -9.67
CA TYR A 560 1.19 9.03 -9.37
C TYR A 560 0.96 10.13 -10.43
N TYR A 561 -0.24 10.68 -10.42
CA TYR A 561 -0.77 11.56 -11.47
C TYR A 561 -0.06 12.92 -11.56
N GLU A 562 0.41 13.46 -10.43
CA GLU A 562 1.16 14.73 -10.39
C GLU A 562 2.48 14.66 -11.19
N ARG A 563 3.07 13.48 -11.32
CA ARG A 563 4.28 13.26 -12.12
C ARG A 563 3.98 12.84 -13.55
N ALA A 564 2.87 12.12 -13.76
CA ALA A 564 2.45 11.69 -15.10
C ALA A 564 2.05 12.88 -16.00
N LEU A 565 1.30 13.85 -15.47
CA LEU A 565 0.80 14.99 -16.25
C LEU A 565 1.90 15.85 -16.88
N PRO A 566 2.97 16.28 -16.16
CA PRO A 566 4.07 17.02 -16.77
C PRO A 566 4.83 16.25 -17.87
N LEU A 567 4.94 14.92 -17.74
CA LEU A 567 5.55 14.08 -18.78
C LEU A 567 4.68 14.04 -20.03
N LEU A 568 3.35 13.95 -19.88
CA LEU A 568 2.42 14.05 -21.00
C LEU A 568 2.47 15.43 -21.68
N ASP A 569 2.71 16.53 -20.93
CA ASP A 569 2.93 17.87 -21.49
C ASP A 569 4.22 17.94 -22.30
N SER A 570 5.31 17.37 -21.77
CA SER A 570 6.59 17.27 -22.47
C SER A 570 6.48 16.43 -23.74
N LEU A 571 5.73 15.33 -23.67
CA LEU A 571 5.49 14.43 -24.79
C LEU A 571 4.61 15.08 -25.86
N ASP A 572 3.55 15.82 -25.48
CA ASP A 572 2.73 16.61 -26.42
C ASP A 572 3.61 17.60 -27.19
N THR A 573 4.47 18.33 -26.47
CA THR A 573 5.41 19.28 -27.06
C THR A 573 6.37 18.59 -28.03
N LEU A 574 6.98 17.47 -27.62
CA LEU A 574 7.92 16.71 -28.44
C LEU A 574 7.25 16.14 -29.70
N TYR A 575 6.06 15.56 -29.59
CA TYR A 575 5.32 15.05 -30.74
C TYR A 575 4.96 16.16 -31.75
N ARG A 576 4.59 17.38 -31.28
CA ARG A 576 4.36 18.53 -32.16
C ARG A 576 5.61 18.96 -32.89
N GLN A 577 6.76 18.93 -32.22
CA GLN A 577 8.06 19.26 -32.84
C GLN A 577 8.48 18.22 -33.88
N LEU A 578 8.35 16.92 -33.57
CA LEU A 578 8.79 15.81 -34.43
C LEU A 578 7.87 15.61 -35.64
N TYR A 579 6.55 15.70 -35.43
CA TYR A 579 5.57 15.23 -36.40
C TYR A 579 4.53 16.30 -36.82
N GLY A 580 4.59 17.49 -36.22
CA GLY A 580 3.64 18.60 -36.50
C GLY A 580 2.41 18.62 -35.57
N GLU A 581 1.65 19.72 -35.69
CA GLU A 581 0.53 20.08 -34.79
C GLU A 581 -0.66 19.11 -34.82
N GLU A 582 -0.88 18.41 -35.93
CA GLU A 582 -2.04 17.53 -36.13
C GLU A 582 -1.64 16.05 -36.22
N ASN A 583 -0.62 15.64 -35.46
CA ASN A 583 -0.12 14.28 -35.50
C ASN A 583 -1.03 13.31 -34.74
N ILE A 584 -1.26 12.13 -35.31
CA ILE A 584 -2.12 11.09 -34.72
C ILE A 584 -1.59 10.53 -33.37
N LYS A 585 -0.26 10.55 -33.12
CA LYS A 585 0.33 10.13 -31.84
C LYS A 585 -0.15 10.99 -30.66
N LEU A 586 -0.55 12.25 -30.91
CA LEU A 586 -1.15 13.12 -29.89
C LEU A 586 -2.47 12.57 -29.33
N ALA A 587 -3.20 11.78 -30.12
CA ALA A 587 -4.46 11.19 -29.66
C ALA A 587 -4.25 10.28 -28.43
N SER A 588 -3.16 9.49 -28.41
CA SER A 588 -2.82 8.65 -27.26
C SER A 588 -2.51 9.47 -26.01
N VAL A 589 -1.78 10.58 -26.14
CA VAL A 589 -1.45 11.51 -25.04
C VAL A 589 -2.73 12.06 -24.42
N TRP A 590 -3.67 12.54 -25.24
CA TRP A 590 -4.93 13.07 -24.76
C TRP A 590 -5.85 12.00 -24.15
N ASN A 591 -5.82 10.76 -24.68
CA ASN A 591 -6.53 9.65 -24.07
C ASN A 591 -5.96 9.32 -22.66
N SER A 592 -4.62 9.25 -22.50
CA SER A 592 -3.99 9.02 -21.19
C SER A 592 -4.27 10.15 -20.21
N ARG A 593 -4.29 11.40 -20.68
CA ARG A 593 -4.71 12.56 -19.89
C ARG A 593 -6.16 12.41 -19.42
N GLY A 594 -7.05 12.00 -20.30
CA GLY A 594 -8.45 11.74 -19.98
C GLY A 594 -8.61 10.63 -18.92
N MET A 595 -7.82 9.56 -19.03
CA MET A 595 -7.81 8.48 -18.02
C MET A 595 -7.36 9.01 -16.64
N ILE A 596 -6.33 9.84 -16.58
CA ILE A 596 -5.89 10.45 -15.32
C ILE A 596 -6.99 11.35 -14.73
N GLN A 597 -7.66 12.17 -15.55
CA GLN A 597 -8.75 13.02 -15.06
C GLN A 597 -9.95 12.19 -14.57
N TYR A 598 -10.24 11.05 -15.20
CA TYR A 598 -11.25 10.11 -14.73
C TYR A 598 -10.91 9.56 -13.33
N GLU A 599 -9.67 9.10 -13.11
CA GLU A 599 -9.21 8.58 -11.81
C GLU A 599 -9.23 9.66 -10.71
N LEU A 600 -9.03 10.92 -11.08
CA LEU A 600 -9.16 12.07 -10.19
C LEU A 600 -10.63 12.50 -9.97
N SER A 601 -11.60 11.78 -10.53
CA SER A 601 -13.03 12.11 -10.50
C SER A 601 -13.40 13.45 -11.17
N HIS A 602 -12.52 13.99 -12.00
CA HIS A 602 -12.76 15.19 -12.80
C HIS A 602 -13.45 14.84 -14.13
N PHE A 603 -14.65 14.25 -14.07
CA PHE A 603 -15.36 13.67 -15.22
C PHE A 603 -15.55 14.61 -16.41
N PRO A 604 -15.92 15.91 -16.24
CA PRO A 604 -16.01 16.83 -17.35
C PRO A 604 -14.67 17.05 -18.08
N ALA A 605 -13.56 17.19 -17.34
CA ALA A 605 -12.24 17.35 -17.92
C ALA A 605 -11.75 16.06 -18.61
N ALA A 606 -12.14 14.89 -18.08
CA ALA A 606 -11.87 13.61 -18.74
C ALA A 606 -12.57 13.52 -20.10
N LEU A 607 -13.86 13.88 -20.18
CA LEU A 607 -14.62 13.90 -21.42
C LEU A 607 -14.04 14.87 -22.45
N ASP A 608 -13.60 16.06 -22.03
CA ASP A 608 -12.96 17.06 -22.91
C ASP A 608 -11.65 16.54 -23.49
N ALA A 609 -10.82 15.88 -22.66
CA ALA A 609 -9.58 15.24 -23.11
C ALA A 609 -9.85 14.10 -24.11
N TYR A 610 -10.83 13.24 -23.83
CA TYR A 610 -11.22 12.17 -24.75
C TYR A 610 -11.80 12.71 -26.06
N GLN A 611 -12.57 13.78 -26.00
CA GLN A 611 -13.09 14.42 -27.20
C GLN A 611 -11.94 15.01 -28.05
N THR A 612 -10.97 15.65 -27.42
CA THR A 612 -9.75 16.13 -28.09
C THR A 612 -9.00 14.98 -28.79
N SER A 613 -8.86 13.83 -28.10
CA SER A 613 -8.26 12.64 -28.68
C SER A 613 -9.03 12.17 -29.92
N ARG A 614 -10.34 12.15 -29.88
CA ARG A 614 -11.21 11.80 -31.02
C ARG A 614 -11.08 12.78 -32.18
N ASP A 615 -11.10 14.07 -31.89
CA ASP A 615 -10.97 15.13 -32.92
C ASP A 615 -9.65 15.02 -33.70
N ILE A 616 -8.58 14.57 -33.03
CA ILE A 616 -7.29 14.31 -33.68
C ILE A 616 -7.41 13.15 -34.67
N TYR A 617 -8.08 12.03 -34.32
CA TYR A 617 -8.34 10.94 -35.25
C TYR A 617 -9.17 11.39 -36.42
N GLU A 618 -10.25 12.14 -36.21
CA GLU A 618 -11.14 12.64 -37.26
C GLU A 618 -10.45 13.61 -38.23
N LYS A 619 -9.59 14.49 -37.73
CA LYS A 619 -8.79 15.40 -38.54
C LYS A 619 -7.78 14.67 -39.43
N ASN A 620 -7.15 13.62 -38.90
CA ASN A 620 -6.20 12.83 -39.68
C ASN A 620 -6.88 11.93 -40.72
N HIS A 621 -8.16 11.61 -40.54
CA HIS A 621 -8.93 10.75 -41.42
C HIS A 621 -10.28 11.36 -41.84
N PRO A 622 -10.29 12.46 -42.63
CA PRO A 622 -11.53 13.16 -42.98
C PRO A 622 -12.56 12.31 -43.72
N ALA A 623 -12.11 11.24 -44.39
CA ALA A 623 -12.98 10.30 -45.11
C ALA A 623 -13.44 9.08 -44.23
N GLY A 624 -13.05 9.05 -42.94
CA GLY A 624 -13.40 7.98 -42.02
C GLY A 624 -12.76 6.62 -42.34
N SER A 625 -11.65 6.60 -43.11
CA SER A 625 -10.94 5.37 -43.47
C SER A 625 -9.81 5.10 -42.47
N TYR A 626 -10.15 4.53 -41.30
CA TYR A 626 -9.19 4.14 -40.28
C TYR A 626 -8.57 2.76 -40.56
N SER A 627 -7.30 2.59 -40.18
CA SER A 627 -6.65 1.27 -40.16
C SER A 627 -7.28 0.37 -39.08
N PRO A 628 -7.08 -0.97 -39.12
CA PRO A 628 -7.55 -1.87 -38.06
C PRO A 628 -7.08 -1.45 -36.66
N SER A 629 -5.81 -1.08 -36.51
CA SER A 629 -5.25 -0.62 -35.23
C SER A 629 -5.96 0.65 -34.73
N GLU A 630 -6.14 1.66 -35.60
CA GLU A 630 -6.82 2.90 -35.23
C GLU A 630 -8.29 2.69 -34.85
N ARG A 631 -8.99 1.74 -35.52
CA ARG A 631 -10.35 1.38 -35.12
C ARG A 631 -10.39 0.74 -33.74
N ILE A 632 -9.40 -0.09 -33.40
CA ILE A 632 -9.27 -0.68 -32.07
C ILE A 632 -9.00 0.43 -31.02
N ASP A 633 -8.14 1.40 -31.31
CA ASP A 633 -7.84 2.50 -30.40
C ASP A 633 -9.03 3.44 -30.22
N LEU A 634 -9.80 3.72 -31.28
CA LEU A 634 -11.07 4.44 -31.18
C LEU A 634 -12.11 3.67 -30.35
N ALA A 635 -12.15 2.36 -30.46
CA ALA A 635 -13.03 1.55 -29.62
C ALA A 635 -12.63 1.55 -28.14
N LYS A 636 -11.31 1.56 -27.84
CA LYS A 636 -10.80 1.76 -26.45
C LYS A 636 -11.20 3.14 -25.93
N LEU A 637 -11.09 4.17 -26.78
CA LEU A 637 -11.51 5.53 -26.44
C LEU A 637 -13.02 5.57 -26.13
N ASP A 638 -13.84 4.87 -26.94
CA ASP A 638 -15.28 4.73 -26.68
C ASP A 638 -15.56 4.04 -25.35
N LEU A 639 -14.81 3.00 -25.00
CA LEU A 639 -14.94 2.35 -23.68
C LEU A 639 -14.63 3.34 -22.54
N ASN A 640 -13.57 4.14 -22.65
CA ASN A 640 -13.20 5.12 -21.63
C ASN A 640 -14.27 6.23 -21.50
N ILE A 641 -14.80 6.73 -22.62
CA ILE A 641 -15.90 7.70 -22.63
C ILE A 641 -17.15 7.08 -22.02
N GLY A 642 -17.49 5.85 -22.40
CA GLY A 642 -18.63 5.11 -21.85
C GLY A 642 -18.52 4.94 -20.34
N LYS A 643 -17.36 4.52 -19.83
CA LYS A 643 -17.09 4.41 -18.38
C LYS A 643 -17.27 5.75 -17.67
N THR A 644 -16.84 6.84 -18.28
CA THR A 644 -17.00 8.18 -17.69
C THR A 644 -18.47 8.58 -17.65
N TYR A 645 -19.24 8.31 -18.72
CA TYR A 645 -20.69 8.55 -18.73
C TYR A 645 -21.45 7.67 -17.74
N LEU A 646 -20.99 6.47 -17.39
CA LEU A 646 -21.60 5.68 -16.31
C LEU A 646 -21.63 6.39 -14.95
N LYS A 647 -20.72 7.38 -14.75
CA LYS A 647 -20.69 8.20 -13.53
C LYS A 647 -21.56 9.48 -13.63
N ILE A 648 -22.12 9.79 -14.81
CA ILE A 648 -22.83 11.05 -15.06
C ILE A 648 -24.20 10.80 -15.70
N ASP A 649 -24.28 9.90 -16.70
CA ASP A 649 -25.49 9.73 -17.55
C ASP A 649 -25.48 8.33 -18.20
N TYR A 650 -26.20 7.40 -17.60
CA TYR A 650 -26.29 6.01 -18.08
C TYR A 650 -26.76 5.86 -19.52
N THR A 651 -27.64 6.77 -19.96
CA THR A 651 -28.23 6.66 -21.32
C THR A 651 -27.21 6.93 -22.42
N LYS A 652 -26.29 7.84 -22.17
CA LYS A 652 -25.19 8.13 -23.08
C LYS A 652 -24.12 7.04 -23.08
N ALA A 653 -23.83 6.45 -21.91
CA ALA A 653 -22.88 5.37 -21.78
C ALA A 653 -23.16 4.21 -22.73
N GLY A 654 -24.41 3.82 -22.87
CA GLY A 654 -24.85 2.74 -23.75
C GLY A 654 -24.45 2.89 -25.20
N THR A 655 -24.61 4.10 -25.76
CA THR A 655 -24.24 4.40 -27.14
C THR A 655 -22.74 4.14 -27.40
N TYR A 656 -21.89 4.50 -26.45
CA TYR A 656 -20.44 4.32 -26.57
C TYR A 656 -20.04 2.85 -26.42
N PHE A 657 -20.60 2.12 -25.47
CA PHE A 657 -20.32 0.68 -25.31
C PHE A 657 -20.82 -0.15 -26.51
N ASP A 658 -21.98 0.16 -27.06
CA ASP A 658 -22.46 -0.50 -28.27
C ASP A 658 -21.53 -0.27 -29.45
N ARG A 659 -21.10 0.96 -29.65
CA ARG A 659 -20.16 1.31 -30.74
C ARG A 659 -18.80 0.60 -30.55
N ALA A 660 -18.27 0.60 -29.31
CA ALA A 660 -17.04 -0.10 -28.99
C ALA A 660 -17.14 -1.61 -29.26
N TYR A 661 -18.21 -2.25 -28.80
CA TYR A 661 -18.44 -3.67 -29.02
C TYR A 661 -18.59 -4.03 -30.51
N GLN A 662 -19.37 -3.26 -31.27
CA GLN A 662 -19.53 -3.48 -32.70
C GLN A 662 -18.21 -3.36 -33.45
N THR A 663 -17.40 -2.34 -33.12
CA THR A 663 -16.11 -2.14 -33.74
C THR A 663 -15.16 -3.27 -33.43
N LEU A 664 -14.99 -3.62 -32.12
CA LEU A 664 -14.08 -4.68 -31.69
C LEU A 664 -14.48 -6.07 -32.21
N SER A 665 -15.78 -6.35 -32.30
CA SER A 665 -16.27 -7.62 -32.82
C SER A 665 -16.00 -7.78 -34.32
N GLY A 666 -15.95 -6.67 -35.08
CA GLY A 666 -15.62 -6.66 -36.49
C GLY A 666 -14.12 -6.79 -36.80
N GLU A 667 -13.23 -6.56 -35.80
CA GLU A 667 -11.79 -6.56 -35.99
C GLU A 667 -11.19 -7.92 -35.60
N ALA A 668 -10.52 -8.61 -36.54
CA ALA A 668 -9.86 -9.89 -36.30
C ALA A 668 -8.64 -9.75 -35.38
N GLU A 669 -7.97 -8.61 -35.42
CA GLU A 669 -6.76 -8.30 -34.66
C GLU A 669 -7.06 -7.81 -33.23
N ALA A 670 -8.33 -7.53 -32.89
CA ALA A 670 -8.69 -7.08 -31.55
C ALA A 670 -8.57 -8.24 -30.55
N ASP A 671 -7.92 -7.96 -29.43
CA ASP A 671 -7.75 -8.91 -28.33
C ASP A 671 -9.10 -9.41 -27.80
N GLN A 672 -9.17 -10.70 -27.48
CA GLN A 672 -10.38 -11.32 -26.93
C GLN A 672 -10.82 -10.65 -25.64
N HIS A 673 -9.86 -10.23 -24.78
CA HIS A 673 -10.13 -9.48 -23.57
C HIS A 673 -10.92 -8.20 -23.84
N LEU A 674 -10.52 -7.36 -24.82
CA LEU A 674 -11.21 -6.12 -25.15
C LEU A 674 -12.64 -6.34 -25.63
N LYS A 675 -12.85 -7.38 -26.43
CA LYS A 675 -14.19 -7.76 -26.92
C LYS A 675 -15.13 -8.16 -25.78
N LEU A 676 -14.64 -9.00 -24.87
CA LEU A 676 -15.39 -9.47 -23.71
C LEU A 676 -15.62 -8.34 -22.70
N ASN A 677 -14.66 -7.44 -22.53
CA ASN A 677 -14.81 -6.26 -21.67
C ASN A 677 -15.92 -5.31 -22.18
N ALA A 678 -15.93 -5.02 -23.48
CA ALA A 678 -17.00 -4.23 -24.08
C ALA A 678 -18.37 -4.88 -23.91
N LEU A 679 -18.45 -6.19 -24.05
CA LEU A 679 -19.66 -6.96 -23.87
C LEU A 679 -20.12 -6.97 -22.40
N ALA A 680 -19.19 -7.06 -21.46
CA ALA A 680 -19.49 -6.99 -20.01
C ALA A 680 -20.10 -5.64 -19.62
N HIS A 681 -19.59 -4.53 -20.15
CA HIS A 681 -20.16 -3.19 -19.88
C HIS A 681 -21.56 -3.02 -20.47
N ARG A 682 -21.84 -3.66 -21.63
CA ARG A 682 -23.21 -3.71 -22.17
C ARG A 682 -24.17 -4.52 -21.26
N ALA A 683 -23.69 -5.68 -20.77
CA ALA A 683 -24.49 -6.49 -19.85
C ALA A 683 -24.77 -5.73 -18.55
N MET A 684 -23.81 -4.95 -18.04
CA MET A 684 -23.99 -4.11 -16.87
C MET A 684 -25.11 -3.07 -17.08
N LEU A 685 -25.19 -2.45 -18.26
CA LEU A 685 -26.28 -1.52 -18.58
C LEU A 685 -27.64 -2.22 -18.68
N LEU A 686 -27.69 -3.43 -19.22
CA LEU A 686 -28.92 -4.24 -19.24
C LEU A 686 -29.40 -4.54 -17.82
N ALA A 687 -28.48 -4.90 -16.92
CA ALA A 687 -28.79 -5.10 -15.51
C ALA A 687 -29.37 -3.82 -14.87
N HIS A 688 -28.75 -2.66 -15.10
CA HIS A 688 -29.25 -1.36 -14.61
C HIS A 688 -30.62 -0.98 -15.20
N SER A 689 -30.92 -1.42 -16.41
CA SER A 689 -32.25 -1.17 -17.03
C SER A 689 -33.30 -2.20 -16.64
N GLY A 690 -33.02 -3.10 -15.69
CA GLY A 690 -33.92 -4.12 -15.19
C GLY A 690 -34.02 -5.37 -16.07
N GLN A 691 -33.21 -5.47 -17.13
CA GLN A 691 -33.19 -6.66 -18.02
C GLN A 691 -32.21 -7.71 -17.46
N LEU A 692 -32.51 -8.21 -16.25
CA LEU A 692 -31.61 -9.05 -15.46
C LEU A 692 -31.32 -10.40 -16.13
N GLU A 693 -32.31 -11.05 -16.73
CA GLU A 693 -32.11 -12.35 -17.40
C GLU A 693 -31.18 -12.26 -18.62
N GLU A 694 -31.30 -11.19 -19.39
CA GLU A 694 -30.45 -10.98 -20.56
C GLU A 694 -29.02 -10.62 -20.13
N ALA A 695 -28.86 -9.80 -19.09
CA ALA A 695 -27.57 -9.45 -18.48
C ALA A 695 -26.89 -10.71 -17.91
N GLU A 696 -27.60 -11.52 -17.13
CA GLU A 696 -27.09 -12.77 -16.56
C GLU A 696 -26.54 -13.70 -17.64
N LYS A 697 -27.34 -13.94 -18.69
CA LYS A 697 -26.93 -14.81 -19.80
C LYS A 697 -25.61 -14.35 -20.43
N ILE A 698 -25.45 -13.06 -20.64
CA ILE A 698 -24.22 -12.50 -21.21
C ILE A 698 -23.06 -12.65 -20.22
N PHE A 699 -23.25 -12.34 -18.94
CA PHE A 699 -22.21 -12.48 -17.94
C PHE A 699 -21.74 -13.93 -17.77
N VAL A 700 -22.68 -14.88 -17.72
CA VAL A 700 -22.36 -16.32 -17.65
C VAL A 700 -21.61 -16.79 -18.90
N ASP A 701 -21.96 -16.29 -20.08
CA ASP A 701 -21.24 -16.62 -21.32
C ASP A 701 -19.79 -16.07 -21.28
N ILE A 702 -19.57 -14.84 -20.83
CA ILE A 702 -18.23 -14.27 -20.62
C ILE A 702 -17.45 -15.05 -19.57
N TYR A 703 -18.07 -15.37 -18.45
CA TYR A 703 -17.47 -16.15 -17.37
C TYR A 703 -16.95 -17.51 -17.84
N ASN A 704 -17.75 -18.21 -18.66
CA ASN A 704 -17.37 -19.50 -19.24
C ASN A 704 -16.27 -19.40 -20.31
N GLN A 705 -16.07 -18.25 -20.94
CA GLN A 705 -14.98 -18.00 -21.88
C GLN A 705 -13.66 -17.60 -21.19
N THR A 706 -13.69 -17.32 -19.88
CA THR A 706 -12.51 -16.96 -19.09
C THR A 706 -12.05 -18.12 -18.21
N ASP A 707 -10.72 -18.36 -18.11
CA ASP A 707 -10.16 -19.45 -17.31
C ASP A 707 -9.60 -18.91 -15.98
N ALA A 708 -10.08 -19.46 -14.86
CA ALA A 708 -9.59 -19.13 -13.51
C ALA A 708 -8.07 -19.42 -13.30
N LYS A 709 -7.47 -20.25 -14.14
CA LYS A 709 -6.04 -20.58 -14.13
C LYS A 709 -5.22 -19.80 -15.17
N SER A 710 -5.83 -18.85 -15.85
CA SER A 710 -5.13 -18.00 -16.80
C SER A 710 -3.90 -17.34 -16.15
N LYS A 711 -2.86 -17.15 -16.96
CA LYS A 711 -1.70 -16.34 -16.58
C LYS A 711 -1.85 -14.88 -17.01
N ASP A 712 -2.85 -14.61 -17.80
CA ASP A 712 -3.19 -13.26 -18.26
C ASP A 712 -3.92 -12.52 -17.14
N ARG A 713 -3.29 -11.45 -16.66
CA ARG A 713 -3.80 -10.61 -15.55
C ARG A 713 -5.13 -9.96 -15.93
N GLU A 714 -5.25 -9.43 -17.14
CA GLU A 714 -6.43 -8.70 -17.60
C GLU A 714 -7.63 -9.65 -17.75
N MET A 715 -7.41 -10.85 -18.26
CA MET A 715 -8.46 -11.88 -18.33
C MET A 715 -8.93 -12.33 -16.95
N LEU A 716 -8.04 -12.42 -15.97
CA LEU A 716 -8.42 -12.74 -14.60
C LEU A 716 -9.22 -11.61 -13.94
N LEU A 717 -8.83 -10.34 -14.15
CA LEU A 717 -9.56 -9.18 -13.63
C LEU A 717 -10.97 -9.09 -14.26
N LEU A 718 -11.07 -9.32 -15.57
CA LEU A 718 -12.36 -9.40 -16.25
C LEU A 718 -13.24 -10.52 -15.67
N ARG A 719 -12.66 -11.70 -15.45
CA ARG A 719 -13.36 -12.82 -14.83
C ARG A 719 -13.90 -12.46 -13.46
N ALA A 720 -13.07 -11.82 -12.63
CA ALA A 720 -13.47 -11.40 -11.28
C ALA A 720 -14.60 -10.36 -11.32
N GLY A 721 -14.51 -9.35 -12.20
CA GLY A 721 -15.58 -8.36 -12.38
C GLY A 721 -16.88 -8.98 -12.84
N VAL A 722 -16.83 -9.89 -13.80
CA VAL A 722 -18.03 -10.62 -14.28
C VAL A 722 -18.59 -11.53 -13.19
N ALA A 723 -17.76 -12.26 -12.44
CA ALA A 723 -18.21 -13.07 -11.31
C ALA A 723 -18.88 -12.21 -10.22
N HIS A 724 -18.34 -11.02 -9.92
CA HIS A 724 -18.96 -10.06 -9.01
C HIS A 724 -20.35 -9.65 -9.48
N HIS A 725 -20.53 -9.30 -10.77
CA HIS A 725 -21.85 -8.96 -11.33
C HIS A 725 -22.83 -10.13 -11.30
N ILE A 726 -22.38 -11.34 -11.64
CA ILE A 726 -23.21 -12.56 -11.51
C ILE A 726 -23.64 -12.75 -10.05
N GLY A 727 -22.71 -12.63 -9.11
CA GLY A 727 -22.98 -12.75 -7.69
C GLY A 727 -24.01 -11.73 -7.21
N ASN A 728 -23.92 -10.47 -7.65
CA ASN A 728 -24.89 -9.44 -7.31
C ASN A 728 -26.30 -9.75 -7.87
N ILE A 729 -26.39 -10.19 -9.14
CA ILE A 729 -27.68 -10.61 -9.74
C ILE A 729 -28.29 -11.79 -8.95
N TYR A 730 -27.49 -12.80 -8.61
CA TYR A 730 -27.99 -13.92 -7.81
C TYR A 730 -28.32 -13.54 -6.37
N SER A 731 -27.64 -12.52 -5.79
CA SER A 731 -28.03 -12.01 -4.46
C SER A 731 -29.47 -11.51 -4.41
N ASP A 732 -29.98 -11.00 -5.53
CA ASP A 732 -31.35 -10.53 -5.66
C ASP A 732 -32.36 -11.65 -6.03
N ILE A 733 -31.92 -12.64 -6.84
CA ILE A 733 -32.80 -13.68 -7.39
C ILE A 733 -32.78 -14.96 -6.55
N ASP A 734 -31.54 -15.46 -6.23
CA ASP A 734 -31.31 -16.69 -5.46
C ASP A 734 -30.01 -16.53 -4.63
N PRO A 735 -30.08 -15.96 -3.44
CA PRO A 735 -28.93 -15.70 -2.58
C PRO A 735 -28.04 -16.92 -2.32
N SER A 736 -28.60 -18.14 -2.39
CA SER A 736 -27.83 -19.37 -2.16
C SER A 736 -26.78 -19.66 -3.24
N GLN A 737 -27.01 -19.17 -4.46
CA GLN A 737 -26.08 -19.33 -5.59
C GLN A 737 -25.08 -18.21 -5.72
N ALA A 738 -25.26 -17.07 -5.04
CA ALA A 738 -24.41 -15.88 -5.15
C ALA A 738 -23.01 -16.06 -4.56
N MET A 739 -22.90 -16.71 -3.39
CA MET A 739 -21.65 -16.78 -2.59
C MET A 739 -20.45 -17.33 -3.36
N PRO A 740 -20.52 -18.44 -4.11
CA PRO A 740 -19.36 -18.96 -4.83
C PRO A 740 -18.76 -17.98 -5.83
N TYR A 741 -19.57 -17.17 -6.51
CA TYR A 741 -19.12 -16.17 -7.48
C TYR A 741 -18.47 -14.97 -6.79
N LEU A 742 -19.06 -14.49 -5.70
CA LEU A 742 -18.51 -13.39 -4.91
C LEU A 742 -17.19 -13.77 -4.25
N GLU A 743 -17.06 -15.00 -3.75
CA GLU A 743 -15.81 -15.51 -3.17
C GLU A 743 -14.70 -15.65 -4.21
N GLU A 744 -14.99 -16.14 -5.41
CA GLU A 744 -14.02 -16.21 -6.49
C GLU A 744 -13.57 -14.80 -6.91
N ALA A 745 -14.49 -13.87 -7.06
CA ALA A 745 -14.19 -12.47 -7.38
C ALA A 745 -13.28 -11.84 -6.31
N ARG A 746 -13.64 -12.00 -5.03
CA ARG A 746 -12.85 -11.56 -3.88
C ARG A 746 -11.41 -12.10 -3.93
N ASP A 747 -11.25 -13.40 -4.12
CA ASP A 747 -9.96 -14.06 -4.08
C ASP A 747 -9.05 -13.60 -5.23
N ILE A 748 -9.60 -13.38 -6.41
CA ILE A 748 -8.85 -12.86 -7.56
C ILE A 748 -8.46 -11.41 -7.34
N PHE A 749 -9.38 -10.52 -6.98
CA PHE A 749 -9.09 -9.11 -6.74
C PHE A 749 -8.12 -8.93 -5.57
N TRP A 750 -8.32 -9.66 -4.47
CA TRP A 750 -7.38 -9.64 -3.34
C TRP A 750 -5.95 -9.99 -3.74
N LYS A 751 -5.80 -10.97 -4.63
CA LYS A 751 -4.49 -11.45 -5.09
C LYS A 751 -3.82 -10.52 -6.11
N LEU A 752 -4.58 -9.93 -7.03
CA LEU A 752 -4.05 -9.19 -8.18
C LEU A 752 -4.01 -7.68 -7.97
N LEU A 753 -4.91 -7.15 -7.15
CA LEU A 753 -5.00 -5.75 -6.80
C LEU A 753 -4.45 -5.55 -5.37
N SER A 754 -5.00 -4.65 -4.60
CA SER A 754 -4.66 -4.50 -3.18
C SER A 754 -5.90 -4.73 -2.32
N PRO A 755 -5.75 -5.00 -1.02
CA PRO A 755 -6.89 -5.05 -0.11
C PRO A 755 -7.72 -3.76 -0.06
N THR A 756 -7.13 -2.65 -0.46
CA THR A 756 -7.76 -1.31 -0.46
C THR A 756 -8.15 -0.83 -1.86
N HIS A 757 -8.05 -1.68 -2.88
CA HIS A 757 -8.51 -1.32 -4.23
C HIS A 757 -10.04 -1.22 -4.27
N PRO A 758 -10.64 -0.24 -4.96
CA PRO A 758 -12.11 -0.10 -5.04
C PRO A 758 -12.83 -1.39 -5.39
N ASP A 759 -12.42 -2.09 -6.46
CA ASP A 759 -13.06 -3.35 -6.89
C ASP A 759 -12.97 -4.45 -5.81
N THR A 760 -11.86 -4.52 -5.06
CA THR A 760 -11.72 -5.48 -3.94
C THR A 760 -12.75 -5.19 -2.86
N LEU A 761 -13.01 -3.94 -2.64
CA LEU A 761 -13.89 -3.45 -1.61
C LEU A 761 -15.35 -3.59 -1.99
N ASP A 762 -15.69 -3.30 -3.23
CA ASP A 762 -17.03 -3.49 -3.76
C ASP A 762 -17.45 -4.96 -3.62
N VAL A 763 -16.57 -5.90 -3.95
CA VAL A 763 -16.88 -7.32 -3.79
C VAL A 763 -16.96 -7.74 -2.32
N LEU A 764 -16.10 -7.20 -1.44
CA LEU A 764 -16.19 -7.47 -0.01
C LEU A 764 -17.49 -6.93 0.58
N ASN A 765 -17.92 -5.77 0.12
CA ASN A 765 -19.17 -5.16 0.48
C ASN A 765 -20.37 -6.04 0.05
N SER A 766 -20.35 -6.54 -1.20
CA SER A 766 -21.37 -7.47 -1.69
C SER A 766 -21.40 -8.78 -0.88
N VAL A 767 -20.24 -9.33 -0.49
CA VAL A 767 -20.14 -10.50 0.39
C VAL A 767 -20.77 -10.22 1.75
N CYS A 768 -20.47 -9.07 2.36
CA CYS A 768 -21.06 -8.71 3.66
C CYS A 768 -22.58 -8.52 3.55
N SER A 769 -23.05 -7.83 2.52
CA SER A 769 -24.48 -7.63 2.27
C SER A 769 -25.22 -8.96 2.07
N LEU A 770 -24.65 -9.88 1.29
CA LEU A 770 -25.22 -11.21 1.09
C LEU A 770 -25.27 -12.01 2.39
N ARG A 771 -24.23 -11.98 3.22
CA ARG A 771 -24.21 -12.64 4.53
C ARG A 771 -25.30 -12.08 5.46
N LEU A 772 -25.52 -10.76 5.45
CA LEU A 772 -26.62 -10.12 6.18
C LEU A 772 -27.99 -10.64 5.70
N THR A 773 -28.14 -10.80 4.40
CA THR A 773 -29.38 -11.34 3.81
C THR A 773 -29.64 -12.83 4.16
N LEU A 774 -28.54 -13.60 4.31
CA LEU A 774 -28.62 -15.03 4.67
C LEU A 774 -28.72 -15.27 6.18
N GLU A 775 -28.90 -14.21 6.98
CA GLU A 775 -29.01 -14.26 8.44
C GLU A 775 -27.82 -14.97 9.13
N ASP A 776 -26.60 -14.73 8.61
CA ASP A 776 -25.35 -15.24 9.19
C ASP A 776 -25.02 -14.52 10.53
N ASP A 777 -23.91 -14.86 11.17
CA ASP A 777 -23.46 -14.27 12.45
C ASP A 777 -23.22 -12.75 12.30
N TYR A 778 -24.17 -11.94 12.78
CA TYR A 778 -24.12 -10.47 12.72
C TYR A 778 -22.96 -9.86 13.48
N ASP A 779 -22.51 -10.49 14.58
CA ASP A 779 -21.35 -10.00 15.35
C ASP A 779 -20.05 -10.17 14.55
N ASP A 780 -19.88 -11.28 13.83
CA ASP A 780 -18.73 -11.52 12.96
C ASP A 780 -18.75 -10.59 11.74
N ILE A 781 -19.91 -10.38 11.13
CA ILE A 781 -20.09 -9.44 10.01
C ILE A 781 -19.76 -8.02 10.46
N LEU A 782 -20.27 -7.58 11.61
CA LEU A 782 -20.00 -6.26 12.17
C LEU A 782 -18.50 -6.03 12.43
N ALA A 783 -17.84 -7.03 13.04
CA ALA A 783 -16.40 -6.98 13.28
C ALA A 783 -15.59 -6.87 11.96
N GLY A 784 -16.03 -7.60 10.93
CA GLY A 784 -15.45 -7.52 9.58
C GLY A 784 -15.62 -6.15 8.95
N LEU A 785 -16.84 -5.59 8.98
CA LEU A 785 -17.15 -4.26 8.45
C LEU A 785 -16.41 -3.14 9.18
N GLN A 786 -16.30 -3.22 10.51
CA GLN A 786 -15.53 -2.24 11.30
C GLN A 786 -14.04 -2.26 10.95
N LYS A 787 -13.48 -3.44 10.74
CA LYS A 787 -12.08 -3.57 10.31
C LYS A 787 -11.87 -3.04 8.88
N LEU A 788 -12.81 -3.29 7.98
CA LEU A 788 -12.80 -2.69 6.64
C LEU A 788 -12.90 -1.17 6.74
N LEU A 789 -13.79 -0.63 7.55
CA LEU A 789 -13.95 0.81 7.77
C LEU A 789 -12.64 1.45 8.24
N GLU A 790 -11.93 0.83 9.20
CA GLU A 790 -10.62 1.32 9.64
C GLU A 790 -9.60 1.35 8.49
N LEU A 791 -9.58 0.31 7.67
CA LEU A 791 -8.70 0.24 6.50
C LEU A 791 -9.03 1.32 5.47
N PHE A 792 -10.34 1.58 5.25
CA PHE A 792 -10.81 2.60 4.31
C PHE A 792 -10.51 4.02 4.78
N ILE A 793 -10.87 4.34 6.01
CA ILE A 793 -10.54 5.64 6.59
C ILE A 793 -9.05 5.91 6.51
N LYS A 794 -8.23 4.88 6.71
CA LYS A 794 -6.78 4.97 6.60
C LYS A 794 -6.30 5.16 5.16
N ALA A 795 -6.96 4.53 4.19
CA ALA A 795 -6.57 4.56 2.78
C ALA A 795 -7.08 5.79 2.03
N TYR A 796 -8.36 6.13 2.22
CA TYR A 796 -9.07 7.11 1.41
C TYR A 796 -9.57 8.32 2.21
N GLY A 797 -9.51 8.24 3.54
CA GLY A 797 -10.02 9.28 4.43
C GLY A 797 -11.45 9.05 4.90
N PRO A 798 -11.90 9.86 5.90
CA PRO A 798 -13.21 9.67 6.50
C PRO A 798 -14.40 10.12 5.62
N ASN A 799 -14.15 10.90 4.59
CA ASN A 799 -15.18 11.48 3.71
C ASN A 799 -15.19 10.85 2.31
N ASP A 800 -14.52 9.71 2.12
CA ASP A 800 -14.56 8.98 0.86
C ASP A 800 -15.92 8.30 0.67
N PRO A 801 -16.51 8.25 -0.54
CA PRO A 801 -17.79 7.60 -0.80
C PRO A 801 -17.88 6.14 -0.34
N ASN A 802 -16.80 5.37 -0.54
CA ASN A 802 -16.75 3.98 -0.09
C ASN A 802 -16.80 3.89 1.44
N THR A 803 -16.23 4.89 2.16
CA THR A 803 -16.40 5.00 3.62
C THR A 803 -17.87 5.23 3.97
N GLY A 804 -18.60 6.02 3.16
CA GLY A 804 -20.05 6.20 3.28
C GLY A 804 -20.81 4.89 3.15
N THR A 805 -20.52 4.11 2.11
CA THR A 805 -21.11 2.79 1.88
C THR A 805 -20.87 1.84 3.06
N LEU A 806 -19.68 1.83 3.64
CA LEU A 806 -19.39 1.00 4.82
C LEU A 806 -20.15 1.45 6.06
N TYR A 807 -20.30 2.76 6.28
CA TYR A 807 -21.17 3.26 7.36
C TYR A 807 -22.62 2.84 7.15
N ASN A 808 -23.11 2.86 5.90
CA ASN A 808 -24.44 2.35 5.57
C ASN A 808 -24.61 0.87 5.93
N ASN A 809 -23.66 0.01 5.57
CA ASN A 809 -23.74 -1.43 5.86
C ASN A 809 -23.54 -1.76 7.34
N ILE A 810 -22.73 -0.99 8.07
CA ILE A 810 -22.67 -1.07 9.53
C ILE A 810 -24.03 -0.67 10.15
N GLY A 811 -24.67 0.37 9.61
CA GLY A 811 -26.02 0.76 9.98
C GLY A 811 -27.02 -0.36 9.78
N LEU A 812 -26.98 -1.02 8.62
CA LEU A 812 -27.82 -2.16 8.28
C LEU A 812 -27.59 -3.35 9.23
N CYS A 813 -26.34 -3.64 9.55
CA CYS A 813 -25.99 -4.68 10.52
C CYS A 813 -26.58 -4.37 11.91
N TYR A 814 -26.46 -3.14 12.40
CA TYR A 814 -27.10 -2.72 13.66
C TYR A 814 -28.63 -2.78 13.61
N TYR A 815 -29.22 -2.48 12.46
CA TYR A 815 -30.66 -2.64 12.26
C TYR A 815 -31.12 -4.09 12.45
N TYR A 816 -30.45 -5.06 11.79
CA TYR A 816 -30.76 -6.48 11.99
C TYR A 816 -30.47 -6.99 13.40
N MET A 817 -29.50 -6.39 14.10
CA MET A 817 -29.22 -6.65 15.52
C MET A 817 -30.26 -5.98 16.46
N GLN A 818 -31.31 -5.33 15.95
CA GLN A 818 -32.34 -4.57 16.69
C GLN A 818 -31.74 -3.46 17.58
N ARG A 819 -30.73 -2.76 17.05
CA ARG A 819 -30.08 -1.61 17.68
C ARG A 819 -30.32 -0.32 16.89
N PRO A 820 -31.56 0.24 16.95
CA PRO A 820 -31.99 1.31 16.05
C PRO A 820 -31.19 2.62 16.22
N ASN A 821 -30.74 2.96 17.43
CA ASN A 821 -30.01 4.20 17.67
C ASN A 821 -28.65 4.17 16.98
N GLU A 822 -27.92 3.05 17.09
CA GLU A 822 -26.65 2.87 16.44
C GLU A 822 -26.79 2.75 14.91
N ALA A 823 -27.87 2.15 14.43
CA ALA A 823 -28.17 2.11 13.01
C ALA A 823 -28.34 3.52 12.45
N ILE A 824 -29.19 4.37 13.05
CA ILE A 824 -29.45 5.75 12.65
C ILE A 824 -28.15 6.60 12.71
N GLU A 825 -27.32 6.41 13.75
CA GLU A 825 -26.04 7.14 13.85
C GLU A 825 -25.13 6.86 12.65
N ASN A 826 -25.01 5.59 12.26
CA ASN A 826 -24.15 5.20 11.14
C ASN A 826 -24.76 5.62 9.80
N TYR A 827 -26.05 5.47 9.59
CA TYR A 827 -26.72 5.99 8.38
C TYR A 827 -26.58 7.51 8.23
N LYS A 828 -26.65 8.29 9.32
CA LYS A 828 -26.41 9.74 9.27
C LYS A 828 -24.99 10.09 8.87
N LYS A 829 -23.99 9.29 9.28
CA LYS A 829 -22.59 9.47 8.82
C LYS A 829 -22.48 9.18 7.31
N ALA A 830 -23.11 8.11 6.85
CA ALA A 830 -23.19 7.78 5.43
C ALA A 830 -23.87 8.90 4.63
N LEU A 831 -25.04 9.38 5.09
CA LEU A 831 -25.78 10.46 4.47
C LEU A 831 -24.98 11.74 4.35
N GLN A 832 -24.23 12.10 5.38
CA GLN A 832 -23.36 13.29 5.35
C GLN A 832 -22.26 13.16 4.30
N ILE A 833 -21.64 11.98 4.17
CA ILE A 833 -20.58 11.73 3.19
C ILE A 833 -21.15 11.80 1.78
N ASP A 834 -22.24 11.11 1.53
CA ASP A 834 -22.86 11.04 0.20
C ASP A 834 -23.41 12.40 -0.26
N SER A 835 -24.05 13.16 0.65
CA SER A 835 -24.53 14.51 0.35
C SER A 835 -23.39 15.47 0.00
N LEU A 836 -22.21 15.32 0.64
CA LEU A 836 -21.02 16.14 0.34
C LEU A 836 -20.38 15.75 -0.99
N THR A 837 -20.45 14.47 -1.36
CA THR A 837 -19.74 13.93 -2.54
C THR A 837 -20.58 14.03 -3.80
N TYR A 838 -21.83 13.59 -3.73
CA TYR A 838 -22.73 13.44 -4.87
C TYR A 838 -23.81 14.52 -4.92
N GLY A 839 -24.09 15.17 -3.80
CA GLY A 839 -25.17 16.12 -3.65
C GLY A 839 -26.40 15.56 -2.92
N GLU A 840 -27.26 16.47 -2.46
CA GLU A 840 -28.45 16.12 -1.67
C GLU A 840 -29.54 15.40 -2.50
N ASP A 841 -29.53 15.60 -3.83
CA ASP A 841 -30.53 15.06 -4.75
C ASP A 841 -30.00 13.83 -5.55
N HIS A 842 -28.93 13.17 -5.06
CA HIS A 842 -28.38 11.99 -5.70
C HIS A 842 -29.07 10.70 -5.24
N GLU A 843 -29.17 9.69 -6.10
CA GLU A 843 -29.82 8.41 -5.78
C GLU A 843 -29.20 7.68 -4.58
N SER A 844 -27.88 7.77 -4.38
CA SER A 844 -27.21 7.21 -3.19
C SER A 844 -27.75 7.86 -1.90
N THR A 845 -28.04 9.17 -1.93
CA THR A 845 -28.64 9.90 -0.81
C THR A 845 -30.03 9.37 -0.54
N ALA A 846 -30.83 9.12 -1.58
CA ALA A 846 -32.17 8.57 -1.46
C ALA A 846 -32.17 7.16 -0.84
N TYR A 847 -31.23 6.30 -1.24
CA TYR A 847 -31.07 4.97 -0.66
C TYR A 847 -30.82 5.00 0.85
N ILE A 848 -29.95 5.88 1.32
CA ILE A 848 -29.67 6.03 2.77
C ILE A 848 -30.90 6.61 3.51
N LEU A 849 -31.62 7.54 2.90
CA LEU A 849 -32.85 8.10 3.47
C LEU A 849 -33.91 7.01 3.65
N ASN A 850 -34.06 6.08 2.69
CA ASN A 850 -34.93 4.94 2.83
C ASN A 850 -34.54 4.03 3.99
N ASN A 851 -33.24 3.76 4.17
CA ASN A 851 -32.78 2.98 5.30
C ASN A 851 -33.07 3.65 6.65
N ILE A 852 -32.89 4.98 6.73
CA ILE A 852 -33.27 5.76 7.93
C ILE A 852 -34.79 5.68 8.17
N GLY A 853 -35.58 5.86 7.12
CA GLY A 853 -37.05 5.75 7.19
C GLY A 853 -37.48 4.37 7.67
N GLY A 854 -36.87 3.28 7.14
CA GLY A 854 -37.14 1.91 7.57
C GLY A 854 -36.90 1.69 9.08
N VAL A 855 -35.79 2.22 9.61
CA VAL A 855 -35.54 2.16 11.07
C VAL A 855 -36.59 2.93 11.86
N TYR A 856 -37.03 4.10 11.38
CA TYR A 856 -38.07 4.87 12.04
C TYR A 856 -39.42 4.17 11.97
N SER A 857 -39.75 3.51 10.85
CA SER A 857 -41.01 2.75 10.72
C SER A 857 -41.17 1.65 11.77
N GLU A 858 -40.06 1.01 12.17
CA GLU A 858 -40.06 -0.06 13.17
C GLU A 858 -39.79 0.42 14.60
N SER A 859 -39.47 1.72 14.77
CA SER A 859 -39.22 2.30 16.09
C SER A 859 -40.50 2.82 16.76
N ASP A 860 -40.35 3.40 17.96
CA ASP A 860 -41.44 4.07 18.68
C ASP A 860 -41.86 5.41 18.02
N HIS A 861 -41.26 5.79 16.89
CA HIS A 861 -41.47 7.07 16.20
C HIS A 861 -41.73 6.93 14.70
N PRO A 862 -42.77 6.14 14.29
CA PRO A 862 -43.08 5.88 12.88
C PRO A 862 -43.44 7.15 12.08
N GLU A 863 -43.89 8.23 12.77
CA GLU A 863 -44.19 9.50 12.14
C GLU A 863 -42.94 10.18 11.52
N LEU A 864 -41.74 9.79 11.91
CA LEU A 864 -40.49 10.29 11.33
C LEU A 864 -40.09 9.54 10.04
N ALA A 865 -40.68 8.39 9.74
CA ALA A 865 -40.37 7.60 8.57
C ALA A 865 -40.88 8.25 7.26
N ILE A 866 -42.10 8.76 7.28
CA ILE A 866 -42.76 9.32 6.08
C ILE A 866 -41.95 10.46 5.44
N PRO A 867 -41.48 11.50 6.20
CA PRO A 867 -40.68 12.57 5.60
C PRO A 867 -39.39 12.09 4.91
N GLU A 868 -38.72 11.07 5.47
CA GLU A 868 -37.48 10.53 4.90
C GLU A 868 -37.77 9.74 3.62
N HIS A 869 -38.79 8.86 3.63
CA HIS A 869 -39.21 8.13 2.43
C HIS A 869 -39.75 9.06 1.33
N GLU A 870 -40.56 10.09 1.67
CA GLU A 870 -41.02 11.08 0.70
C GLU A 870 -39.85 11.88 0.09
N ARG A 871 -38.81 12.16 0.86
CA ARG A 871 -37.60 12.80 0.33
C ARG A 871 -36.90 11.85 -0.65
N ALA A 872 -36.71 10.59 -0.29
CA ALA A 872 -36.15 9.56 -1.14
C ALA A 872 -36.96 9.39 -2.43
N LEU A 873 -38.32 9.35 -2.32
CA LEU A 873 -39.22 9.22 -3.47
C LEU A 873 -39.00 10.35 -4.48
N ARG A 874 -38.99 11.61 -4.02
CA ARG A 874 -38.74 12.76 -4.92
C ARG A 874 -37.42 12.67 -5.68
N ILE A 875 -36.36 12.18 -5.02
CA ILE A 875 -35.05 12.01 -5.65
C ILE A 875 -35.13 10.92 -6.72
N TYR A 876 -35.73 9.77 -6.41
CA TYR A 876 -35.82 8.66 -7.34
C TYR A 876 -36.76 8.98 -8.53
N GLU A 877 -37.87 9.69 -8.33
CA GLU A 877 -38.73 10.17 -9.42
C GLU A 877 -37.99 11.10 -10.38
N ALA A 878 -37.13 11.99 -9.85
CA ALA A 878 -36.30 12.86 -10.66
C ALA A 878 -35.20 12.10 -11.41
N ALA A 879 -34.59 11.09 -10.77
CA ALA A 879 -33.54 10.26 -11.37
C ALA A 879 -34.09 9.32 -12.43
N TYR A 880 -35.30 8.78 -12.24
CA TYR A 880 -35.93 7.79 -13.13
C TYR A 880 -37.21 8.30 -13.76
N PRO A 881 -37.16 9.22 -14.75
CA PRO A 881 -38.34 9.81 -15.38
C PRO A 881 -39.32 8.78 -16.02
N ASN A 882 -38.83 7.58 -16.31
CA ASN A 882 -39.63 6.49 -16.88
C ASN A 882 -40.32 5.63 -15.81
N HIS A 883 -40.18 5.96 -14.54
CA HIS A 883 -40.74 5.20 -13.40
C HIS A 883 -40.33 3.72 -13.39
N MET A 884 -39.15 3.37 -13.88
CA MET A 884 -38.66 2.00 -13.99
C MET A 884 -37.39 1.83 -13.15
N SER A 885 -37.57 1.62 -11.84
CA SER A 885 -36.49 1.34 -10.88
C SER A 885 -37.06 0.47 -9.74
N LEU A 886 -36.30 -0.56 -9.34
CA LEU A 886 -36.63 -1.38 -8.18
C LEU A 886 -36.56 -0.56 -6.88
N ASP A 887 -35.63 0.36 -6.77
CA ASP A 887 -35.49 1.26 -5.60
C ASP A 887 -36.70 2.19 -5.47
N LEU A 888 -37.23 2.67 -6.60
CA LEU A 888 -38.47 3.46 -6.63
C LEU A 888 -39.66 2.62 -6.16
N ALA A 889 -39.80 1.39 -6.63
CA ALA A 889 -40.85 0.48 -6.21
C ALA A 889 -40.75 0.12 -4.72
N GLN A 890 -39.51 -0.11 -4.24
CA GLN A 890 -39.27 -0.36 -2.83
C GLN A 890 -39.61 0.86 -1.96
N THR A 891 -39.29 2.07 -2.41
CA THR A 891 -39.65 3.33 -1.70
C THR A 891 -41.18 3.48 -1.58
N HIS A 892 -41.92 3.15 -2.65
CA HIS A 892 -43.38 3.11 -2.58
C HIS A 892 -43.90 2.06 -1.60
N SER A 893 -43.29 0.86 -1.54
CA SER A 893 -43.65 -0.18 -0.58
C SER A 893 -43.36 0.25 0.87
N ASP A 894 -42.26 0.92 1.11
CA ASP A 894 -41.87 1.42 2.43
C ASP A 894 -42.82 2.54 2.89
N LEU A 895 -43.18 3.46 1.99
CA LEU A 895 -44.22 4.49 2.25
C LEU A 895 -45.56 3.88 2.57
N ALA A 896 -45.97 2.82 1.84
CA ALA A 896 -47.19 2.13 2.12
C ALA A 896 -47.21 1.53 3.54
N ASP A 897 -46.12 0.91 3.98
CA ASP A 897 -45.99 0.39 5.34
C ASP A 897 -46.02 1.52 6.38
N ALA A 898 -45.36 2.62 6.14
CA ALA A 898 -45.36 3.77 7.04
C ALA A 898 -46.75 4.41 7.18
N TYR A 899 -47.46 4.60 6.05
CA TYR A 899 -48.85 5.11 6.08
C TYR A 899 -49.85 4.11 6.68
N LEU A 900 -49.58 2.80 6.56
CA LEU A 900 -50.40 1.80 7.24
C LEU A 900 -50.34 1.95 8.77
N ARG A 901 -49.16 2.26 9.29
CA ARG A 901 -48.96 2.51 10.73
C ARG A 901 -49.63 3.80 11.20
N GLU A 902 -49.69 4.84 10.34
CA GLU A 902 -50.49 6.04 10.60
C GLU A 902 -52.00 5.85 10.44
N GLY A 903 -52.44 4.77 9.76
CA GLY A 903 -53.83 4.46 9.52
C GLY A 903 -54.47 5.14 8.32
N ASP A 904 -53.67 5.64 7.37
CA ASP A 904 -54.14 6.27 6.12
C ASP A 904 -54.30 5.21 4.99
N ALA A 905 -55.42 4.51 4.98
CA ALA A 905 -55.68 3.42 4.03
C ALA A 905 -55.64 3.86 2.55
N ASP A 906 -56.03 5.09 2.25
CA ASP A 906 -56.09 5.60 0.87
C ASP A 906 -54.66 5.74 0.31
N LYS A 907 -53.76 6.29 1.07
CA LYS A 907 -52.34 6.41 0.69
C LYS A 907 -51.63 5.08 0.61
N VAL A 908 -51.95 4.13 1.52
CA VAL A 908 -51.41 2.76 1.45
C VAL A 908 -51.73 2.14 0.09
N MET A 909 -53.03 2.22 -0.34
CA MET A 909 -53.43 1.67 -1.63
C MET A 909 -52.82 2.38 -2.82
N GLU A 910 -52.66 3.71 -2.76
CA GLU A 910 -51.98 4.50 -3.78
C GLU A 910 -50.54 4.01 -3.99
N HIS A 911 -49.76 3.97 -2.93
CA HIS A 911 -48.35 3.56 -3.01
C HIS A 911 -48.16 2.09 -3.35
N LEU A 912 -49.01 1.16 -2.83
CA LEU A 912 -48.92 -0.25 -3.21
C LEU A 912 -49.21 -0.46 -4.70
N ASN A 913 -50.21 0.25 -5.26
CA ASN A 913 -50.51 0.14 -6.69
C ASN A 913 -49.34 0.58 -7.57
N GLU A 914 -48.65 1.69 -7.20
CA GLU A 914 -47.44 2.13 -7.93
C GLU A 914 -46.33 1.10 -7.79
N ALA A 915 -46.05 0.57 -6.58
CA ALA A 915 -45.07 -0.45 -6.35
C ALA A 915 -45.30 -1.69 -7.22
N PHE A 916 -46.55 -2.26 -7.16
CA PHE A 916 -46.91 -3.42 -7.99
C PHE A 916 -46.83 -3.13 -9.48
N SER A 917 -47.24 -1.93 -9.94
CA SER A 917 -47.11 -1.55 -11.36
C SER A 917 -45.66 -1.55 -11.87
N ILE A 918 -44.69 -1.28 -11.00
CA ILE A 918 -43.26 -1.32 -11.35
C ILE A 918 -42.76 -2.76 -11.26
N TYR A 919 -43.04 -3.47 -10.15
CA TYR A 919 -42.57 -4.84 -9.93
C TYR A 919 -43.11 -5.81 -11.01
N ASP A 920 -44.37 -5.72 -11.42
CA ASP A 920 -44.94 -6.56 -12.47
C ASP A 920 -44.24 -6.45 -13.83
N LYS A 921 -43.56 -5.31 -14.08
CA LYS A 921 -42.80 -5.06 -15.32
C LYS A 921 -41.37 -5.50 -15.23
N MET A 922 -40.79 -5.53 -14.04
CA MET A 922 -39.34 -5.69 -13.81
C MET A 922 -38.97 -7.04 -13.22
N LEU A 923 -39.88 -7.70 -12.48
CA LEU A 923 -39.62 -8.92 -11.72
C LEU A 923 -40.52 -10.08 -12.11
N PRO A 924 -40.05 -11.34 -11.93
CA PRO A 924 -40.95 -12.51 -12.03
C PRO A 924 -41.96 -12.57 -10.87
N GLU A 925 -43.09 -13.27 -11.09
CA GLU A 925 -44.19 -13.39 -10.11
C GLU A 925 -43.76 -13.99 -8.75
N ASN A 926 -42.65 -14.70 -8.70
CA ASN A 926 -42.11 -15.32 -7.48
C ASN A 926 -40.94 -14.54 -6.85
N ALA A 927 -40.70 -13.29 -7.25
CA ALA A 927 -39.62 -12.50 -6.74
C ALA A 927 -39.73 -12.21 -5.23
N ARG A 928 -38.62 -12.28 -4.52
CA ARG A 928 -38.55 -12.06 -3.07
C ARG A 928 -38.99 -10.65 -2.67
N GLN A 929 -38.78 -9.65 -3.50
CA GLN A 929 -39.16 -8.26 -3.27
C GLN A 929 -40.69 -8.08 -3.10
N LEU A 930 -41.50 -9.01 -3.60
CA LEU A 930 -42.93 -8.98 -3.47
C LEU A 930 -43.44 -9.38 -2.06
N LEU A 931 -42.59 -9.93 -1.19
CA LEU A 931 -42.98 -10.34 0.18
C LEU A 931 -43.54 -9.18 1.01
N GLN A 932 -42.86 -8.04 1.03
CA GLN A 932 -43.23 -6.85 1.80
C GLN A 932 -44.55 -6.24 1.29
N PRO A 933 -44.73 -5.88 -0.01
CA PRO A 933 -45.96 -5.26 -0.47
C PRO A 933 -47.17 -6.16 -0.27
N TYR A 934 -47.07 -7.50 -0.46
CA TYR A 934 -48.19 -8.41 -0.16
C TYR A 934 -48.47 -8.52 1.33
N SER A 935 -47.45 -8.47 2.20
CA SER A 935 -47.61 -8.45 3.65
C SER A 935 -48.32 -7.16 4.10
N THR A 936 -47.91 -6.01 3.57
CA THR A 936 -48.51 -4.69 3.86
C THR A 936 -49.98 -4.66 3.39
N LEU A 937 -50.27 -5.22 2.19
CA LEU A 937 -51.62 -5.34 1.69
C LEU A 937 -52.49 -6.25 2.57
N ALA A 938 -51.96 -7.37 3.05
CA ALA A 938 -52.66 -8.27 3.97
C ALA A 938 -52.97 -7.59 5.31
N ASN A 939 -52.02 -6.80 5.84
CA ASN A 939 -52.22 -6.01 7.06
C ASN A 939 -53.30 -4.92 6.85
N LEU A 940 -53.31 -4.26 5.68
CA LEU A 940 -54.32 -3.26 5.34
C LEU A 940 -55.72 -3.89 5.33
N PHE A 941 -55.92 -5.02 4.65
CA PHE A 941 -57.22 -5.71 4.63
C PHE A 941 -57.64 -6.20 6.02
N LEU A 942 -56.69 -6.61 6.85
CA LEU A 942 -56.97 -6.93 8.24
C LEU A 942 -57.48 -5.70 9.02
N ALA A 943 -56.84 -4.55 8.86
CA ALA A 943 -57.25 -3.30 9.49
C ALA A 943 -58.65 -2.83 9.02
N LEU A 944 -58.99 -3.11 7.77
CA LEU A 944 -60.31 -2.83 7.20
C LEU A 944 -61.37 -3.88 7.54
N ASN A 945 -61.03 -4.94 8.28
CA ASN A 945 -61.85 -6.10 8.61
C ASN A 945 -62.27 -6.97 7.39
N GLU A 946 -61.49 -6.84 6.30
CA GLU A 946 -61.67 -7.68 5.08
C GLU A 946 -60.87 -8.97 5.23
N TYR A 947 -61.34 -9.87 6.10
CA TYR A 947 -60.59 -11.05 6.55
C TYR A 947 -60.23 -12.04 5.43
N ASP A 948 -61.07 -12.22 4.41
CA ASP A 948 -60.83 -13.15 3.31
C ASP A 948 -59.64 -12.67 2.44
N ASP A 949 -59.62 -11.39 2.12
CA ASP A 949 -58.56 -10.77 1.33
C ASP A 949 -57.26 -10.74 2.09
N SER A 950 -57.28 -10.48 3.41
CA SER A 950 -56.10 -10.58 4.28
C SER A 950 -55.51 -11.99 4.27
N ILE A 951 -56.35 -13.05 4.45
CA ILE A 951 -55.89 -14.45 4.42
C ILE A 951 -55.31 -14.81 3.05
N THR A 952 -55.92 -14.33 1.96
CA THR A 952 -55.44 -14.57 0.59
C THR A 952 -54.03 -14.00 0.40
N ASN A 953 -53.80 -12.76 0.78
CA ASN A 953 -52.50 -12.09 0.62
C ASN A 953 -51.43 -12.69 1.56
N TYR A 954 -51.72 -13.02 2.81
CA TYR A 954 -50.77 -13.76 3.65
C TYR A 954 -50.47 -15.18 3.09
N SER A 955 -51.43 -15.84 2.47
CA SER A 955 -51.17 -17.12 1.83
C SER A 955 -50.26 -16.98 0.61
N HIS A 956 -50.36 -15.85 -0.09
CA HIS A 956 -49.44 -15.51 -1.17
C HIS A 956 -48.06 -15.24 -0.67
N VAL A 957 -47.90 -14.55 0.47
CA VAL A 957 -46.61 -14.39 1.14
C VAL A 957 -45.98 -15.74 1.47
N LEU A 958 -46.73 -16.69 2.04
CA LEU A 958 -46.20 -18.04 2.32
C LEU A 958 -45.81 -18.80 1.06
N TRP A 959 -46.55 -18.62 -0.06
CA TRP A 959 -46.14 -19.17 -1.34
C TRP A 959 -44.82 -18.56 -1.85
N LEU A 960 -44.69 -17.24 -1.82
CA LEU A 960 -43.46 -16.52 -2.17
C LEU A 960 -42.29 -17.01 -1.32
N MET A 961 -42.46 -17.17 -0.01
CA MET A 961 -41.42 -17.68 0.87
C MET A 961 -40.96 -19.08 0.45
N LYS A 962 -41.88 -20.01 0.12
CA LYS A 962 -41.52 -21.36 -0.36
C LYS A 962 -40.73 -21.31 -1.67
N GLU A 963 -41.14 -20.50 -2.63
CA GLU A 963 -40.45 -20.34 -3.90
C GLU A 963 -39.03 -19.76 -3.71
N ASN A 964 -38.82 -18.94 -2.68
CA ASN A 964 -37.54 -18.33 -2.33
C ASN A 964 -36.71 -19.14 -1.30
N GLY A 965 -37.06 -20.43 -1.09
CA GLY A 965 -36.23 -21.36 -0.32
C GLY A 965 -36.41 -21.31 1.20
N TYR A 966 -37.34 -20.52 1.72
CA TYR A 966 -37.68 -20.56 3.16
C TYR A 966 -38.28 -21.92 3.54
N THR A 967 -37.77 -22.54 4.56
CA THR A 967 -38.29 -23.82 5.08
C THR A 967 -39.51 -23.60 5.94
N GLU A 968 -40.42 -24.57 5.96
CA GLU A 968 -41.63 -24.52 6.83
C GLU A 968 -41.29 -24.49 8.31
N ASP A 969 -40.06 -24.86 8.70
CA ASP A 969 -39.53 -24.80 10.06
C ASP A 969 -38.94 -23.43 10.43
N SER A 970 -38.81 -22.49 9.48
CA SER A 970 -38.25 -21.17 9.75
C SER A 970 -39.20 -20.32 10.60
N PHE A 971 -38.61 -19.47 11.49
CA PHE A 971 -39.37 -18.59 12.36
C PHE A 971 -40.33 -17.69 11.58
N ALA A 972 -39.85 -17.07 10.50
CA ALA A 972 -40.67 -16.19 9.64
C ALA A 972 -41.84 -16.91 9.00
N PHE A 973 -41.68 -18.18 8.55
CA PHE A 973 -42.75 -18.96 7.99
C PHE A 973 -43.84 -19.30 9.02
N HIS A 974 -43.45 -19.62 10.25
CA HIS A 974 -44.36 -19.83 11.36
C HIS A 974 -45.15 -18.56 11.72
N GLU A 975 -44.47 -17.41 11.75
CA GLU A 975 -45.10 -16.13 12.02
C GLU A 975 -46.26 -15.84 11.08
N PHE A 976 -46.07 -15.93 9.75
CA PHE A 976 -47.16 -15.70 8.79
C PHE A 976 -48.24 -16.80 8.86
N THR A 977 -47.86 -18.01 9.20
CA THR A 977 -48.86 -19.10 9.44
C THR A 977 -49.72 -18.75 10.66
N ASP A 978 -49.14 -18.28 11.73
CA ASP A 978 -49.86 -17.87 12.95
C ASP A 978 -50.75 -16.64 12.69
N ARG A 979 -50.27 -15.68 11.88
CA ARG A 979 -51.06 -14.53 11.43
C ARG A 979 -52.34 -14.97 10.69
N ILE A 980 -52.23 -15.90 9.77
CA ILE A 980 -53.40 -16.47 9.05
C ILE A 980 -54.36 -17.11 10.04
N ASN A 981 -53.88 -17.86 11.02
CA ASN A 981 -54.71 -18.50 12.03
C ASN A 981 -55.40 -17.47 12.93
N GLU A 982 -54.73 -16.40 13.30
CA GLU A 982 -55.29 -15.28 14.05
C GLU A 982 -56.40 -14.60 13.27
N VAL A 983 -56.18 -14.26 12.00
CA VAL A 983 -57.19 -13.65 11.14
C VAL A 983 -58.42 -14.55 10.99
N ARG A 984 -58.24 -15.88 10.87
CA ARG A 984 -59.35 -16.86 10.83
C ARG A 984 -60.16 -16.88 12.12
N GLN A 985 -59.49 -16.72 13.28
CA GLN A 985 -60.18 -16.61 14.58
C GLN A 985 -60.98 -15.31 14.66
N LEU A 986 -60.40 -14.17 14.25
CA LEU A 986 -61.08 -12.87 14.21
C LEU A 986 -62.33 -12.92 13.30
N LYS A 987 -62.20 -13.51 12.10
CA LYS A 987 -63.34 -13.72 11.18
C LYS A 987 -64.45 -14.53 11.84
N THR A 988 -64.14 -15.60 12.56
CA THR A 988 -65.14 -16.46 13.24
C THR A 988 -65.79 -15.69 14.38
N GLN A 989 -65.08 -14.88 15.12
CA GLN A 989 -65.63 -14.02 16.19
C GLN A 989 -66.54 -12.92 15.63
N ALA A 990 -66.16 -12.26 14.53
CA ALA A 990 -66.98 -11.28 13.84
C ALA A 990 -68.28 -11.86 13.34
N ALA A 991 -68.27 -13.01 12.71
CA ALA A 991 -69.50 -13.75 12.24
C ALA A 991 -70.39 -14.25 13.39
N ALA A 992 -69.92 -14.39 14.61
CA ALA A 992 -70.67 -14.74 15.79
C ALA A 992 -71.30 -13.51 16.50
N THR A 993 -70.87 -12.33 16.15
CA THR A 993 -71.35 -11.05 16.69
C THR A 993 -72.33 -10.34 15.77
N GLU A 994 -72.36 -10.65 14.48
CA GLU A 994 -73.42 -10.34 13.54
C GLU A 994 -74.60 -11.35 13.67
#